data_55ba068c55a090c9a275a5a7474362e8
#
_entry.id   55ba068c55a090c9a275a5a7474362e8
#
_cell.length_a   1.000
_cell.length_b   1.000
_cell.length_c   1.000
_cell.angle_alpha   90.00
_cell.angle_beta   90.00
_cell.angle_gamma   90.00
#
_symmetry.space_group_name_H-M   'P 1'
#
loop_
_entity.id
_entity.type
_entity.pdbx_description
1 polymer ?
#
loop_
_entity_poly.entity_id
_entity_poly.type
_entity_poly.pdbx_seq_one_letter_code
_entity_poly.pdbx_strand_id
1 'polypeptide(L)'
;MRRSLILIAAALAGLSAAPSALARESVTTVDLVRTGPTLFEPRRAAGRFTLAGVHWRGSGRVELRTRSSAGRWSPWRAGAPEDEDGPDAGARERSPRGWRVGSPWWVGASDRIQVRTRGAVERVRAQLVWSPETLIPLRTPSATVAPPIVPRASWGADERIRRGPPSYAPDIRLSIVHHTAGRNDYSRAEAAAIVKGIQLFHVQGNGWNDIGYNFLVDRFGTIYEGRFGGADRNVVGAHAQGFNTGSVGIALLGTYGDATPPSQAAQDAIARLIAWRLDVAHVDPTSFLTFVSGGSDRHPNGIPVLLNAVSGHRDTGYTACPGDALYGRLGTIAATARATGGLKIFEPRASLAGSGIRLRARLSQAQAWTTRIAGSDGSEVARGSGSGATVDWTWDSAGQPAGSYAWSISAGSARPADGMLRAGGGAVPLAIEALVAEPETISPNGDGQADTTNVTFRISAAANVSVEVVDTIGGVVATVVDRVWTRAGQHVVPVDGSALPDGDYSVVVTARTVTGTVVQKTIPLRIDRTLGLVTVKPAVFSPNGDGRKDRLTVSFQLAAPADVRVRIEREGRWVATPFAGPFALGAQRFVWSGARATGTVRDGEYRAVVEATTALGTAAYGVSFASDTTPPRVRVLPGRGIRVEVSEPAMLTLVVDGQPLRREVRKAGAVRIRWPGPAARVRVVAWDAAGNTSGPAVRVSRV
;
A
#
# COMPACT_ATOMS: atom_id res chain seq x y z
N MET A 1 -66.41 -38.28 -17.32
CA MET A 1 -65.62 -37.33 -18.16
C MET A 1 -64.17 -37.38 -17.73
N ARG A 2 -63.34 -38.12 -18.44
CA ARG A 2 -61.91 -38.30 -18.13
C ARG A 2 -61.15 -37.24 -18.92
N ARG A 3 -60.33 -36.44 -18.23
CA ARG A 3 -59.32 -35.57 -18.88
C ARG A 3 -57.92 -36.17 -18.65
N SER A 4 -57.35 -36.59 -19.75
CA SER A 4 -55.96 -37.06 -19.86
C SER A 4 -54.96 -35.87 -19.72
N LEU A 5 -54.00 -35.98 -18.81
CA LEU A 5 -52.81 -35.13 -18.79
C LEU A 5 -51.69 -35.82 -19.55
N ILE A 6 -51.21 -35.14 -20.57
CA ILE A 6 -50.02 -35.51 -21.33
C ILE A 6 -48.80 -34.93 -20.58
N LEU A 7 -47.89 -35.82 -20.10
CA LEU A 7 -46.59 -35.45 -19.59
C LEU A 7 -45.64 -35.29 -20.77
N ILE A 8 -45.12 -34.10 -20.98
CA ILE A 8 -43.98 -33.85 -21.87
C ILE A 8 -42.72 -33.95 -21.02
N ALA A 9 -41.92 -35.00 -21.21
CA ALA A 9 -40.59 -35.14 -20.66
C ALA A 9 -39.60 -34.32 -21.51
N ALA A 10 -39.13 -33.20 -20.96
CA ALA A 10 -38.01 -32.45 -21.54
C ALA A 10 -36.68 -33.04 -21.03
N ALA A 11 -35.95 -33.68 -21.93
CA ALA A 11 -34.57 -34.13 -21.67
C ALA A 11 -33.65 -32.92 -21.62
N LEU A 12 -33.22 -32.51 -20.44
CA LEU A 12 -32.10 -31.57 -20.24
C LEU A 12 -30.78 -32.31 -20.42
N ALA A 13 -30.17 -32.17 -21.59
CA ALA A 13 -28.78 -32.53 -21.82
C ALA A 13 -27.90 -31.53 -21.04
N GLY A 14 -27.36 -31.99 -19.91
CA GLY A 14 -26.39 -31.23 -19.15
C GLY A 14 -25.07 -31.12 -19.89
N LEU A 15 -24.82 -30.00 -20.56
CA LEU A 15 -23.45 -29.61 -20.93
C LEU A 15 -22.70 -29.28 -19.64
N SER A 16 -21.85 -30.21 -19.20
CA SER A 16 -20.80 -29.92 -18.22
C SER A 16 -19.77 -29.00 -18.87
N ALA A 17 -19.94 -27.70 -18.73
CA ALA A 17 -18.87 -26.77 -19.03
C ALA A 17 -17.71 -27.05 -18.06
N ALA A 18 -16.61 -27.58 -18.58
CA ALA A 18 -15.34 -27.64 -17.85
C ALA A 18 -15.03 -26.23 -17.32
N PRO A 19 -14.52 -26.08 -16.08
CA PRO A 19 -14.15 -24.79 -15.57
C PRO A 19 -13.09 -24.20 -16.50
N SER A 20 -13.43 -23.14 -17.21
CA SER A 20 -12.48 -22.35 -17.99
C SER A 20 -11.36 -21.96 -17.04
N ALA A 21 -10.14 -22.42 -17.33
CA ALA A 21 -8.96 -21.96 -16.61
C ALA A 21 -8.98 -20.43 -16.66
N LEU A 22 -9.13 -19.79 -15.51
CA LEU A 22 -9.10 -18.34 -15.39
C LEU A 22 -7.81 -17.88 -16.07
N ALA A 23 -7.93 -17.20 -17.20
CA ALA A 23 -6.79 -16.70 -17.94
C ALA A 23 -6.01 -15.77 -17.00
N ARG A 24 -4.75 -16.14 -16.70
CA ARG A 24 -3.89 -15.34 -15.82
C ARG A 24 -3.67 -13.96 -16.43
N GLU A 25 -3.64 -12.95 -15.56
CA GLU A 25 -3.23 -11.62 -15.95
C GLU A 25 -1.81 -11.65 -16.52
N SER A 26 -1.56 -10.84 -17.50
CA SER A 26 -0.24 -10.79 -18.15
C SER A 26 0.06 -9.41 -18.71
N VAL A 27 1.34 -9.08 -18.75
CA VAL A 27 1.85 -7.93 -19.51
C VAL A 27 2.78 -8.47 -20.57
N THR A 28 2.54 -8.08 -21.81
CA THR A 28 3.35 -8.42 -22.97
C THR A 28 3.95 -7.14 -23.55
N THR A 29 5.28 -7.04 -23.55
CA THR A 29 5.99 -5.98 -24.24
C THR A 29 6.23 -6.41 -25.69
N VAL A 30 5.80 -5.61 -26.65
CA VAL A 30 5.93 -5.89 -28.09
C VAL A 30 6.63 -4.75 -28.78
N ASP A 31 7.81 -5.01 -29.35
CA ASP A 31 8.46 -4.03 -30.24
C ASP A 31 7.65 -3.92 -31.54
N LEU A 32 7.28 -2.69 -31.90
CA LEU A 32 6.55 -2.41 -33.12
C LEU A 32 7.53 -2.09 -34.25
N VAL A 33 7.23 -2.58 -35.44
CA VAL A 33 8.02 -2.31 -36.63
C VAL A 33 7.30 -1.31 -37.52
N ARG A 34 8.06 -0.51 -38.23
CA ARG A 34 7.55 0.45 -39.19
C ARG A 34 6.98 -0.32 -40.41
N THR A 35 5.70 -0.15 -40.67
CA THR A 35 4.99 -0.76 -41.82
C THR A 35 4.55 0.26 -42.87
N GLY A 36 4.77 1.56 -42.59
CA GLY A 36 4.50 2.67 -43.49
C GLY A 36 5.27 3.93 -43.09
N PRO A 37 5.13 5.05 -43.78
CA PRO A 37 5.89 6.28 -43.48
C PRO A 37 5.77 6.76 -42.04
N THR A 38 4.58 6.60 -41.46
CA THR A 38 4.25 6.99 -40.09
C THR A 38 3.63 5.87 -39.26
N LEU A 39 3.46 4.67 -39.81
CA LEU A 39 2.73 3.57 -39.18
C LEU A 39 3.67 2.52 -38.61
N PHE A 40 3.35 2.06 -37.40
CA PHE A 40 4.04 0.97 -36.69
C PHE A 40 3.03 -0.09 -36.23
N GLU A 41 3.41 -1.36 -36.39
CA GLU A 41 2.58 -2.52 -36.03
C GLU A 41 3.44 -3.66 -35.45
N PRO A 42 2.85 -4.58 -34.68
CA PRO A 42 3.54 -5.80 -34.25
C PRO A 42 3.86 -6.72 -35.46
N ARG A 43 5.04 -7.34 -35.45
CA ARG A 43 5.39 -8.35 -36.48
C ARG A 43 4.50 -9.59 -36.44
N ARG A 44 3.98 -9.95 -35.28
CA ARG A 44 3.08 -11.10 -35.04
C ARG A 44 1.83 -10.63 -34.33
N ALA A 45 0.77 -11.44 -34.34
CA ALA A 45 -0.43 -11.14 -33.57
C ALA A 45 -0.08 -10.91 -32.10
N ALA A 46 -0.61 -9.81 -31.53
CA ALA A 46 -0.24 -9.34 -30.20
C ALA A 46 -0.86 -10.17 -29.05
N GLY A 47 -1.69 -11.17 -29.36
CA GLY A 47 -2.51 -11.85 -28.36
C GLY A 47 -3.70 -11.00 -27.91
N ARG A 48 -4.45 -11.48 -26.92
CA ARG A 48 -5.57 -10.71 -26.33
C ARG A 48 -5.04 -9.76 -25.26
N PHE A 49 -5.59 -8.55 -25.22
CA PHE A 49 -5.31 -7.56 -24.20
C PHE A 49 -6.55 -6.70 -23.91
N THR A 50 -6.62 -6.13 -22.73
CA THR A 50 -7.73 -5.25 -22.28
C THR A 50 -7.26 -3.83 -22.04
N LEU A 51 -5.94 -3.63 -21.82
CA LEU A 51 -5.32 -2.33 -21.66
C LEU A 51 -4.06 -2.26 -22.52
N ALA A 52 -3.80 -1.11 -23.13
CA ALA A 52 -2.65 -0.88 -23.97
C ALA A 52 -2.04 0.49 -23.70
N GLY A 53 -0.71 0.54 -23.62
CA GLY A 53 0.06 1.78 -23.63
C GLY A 53 1.25 1.65 -24.56
N VAL A 54 1.86 2.76 -24.93
CA VAL A 54 3.00 2.78 -25.84
C VAL A 54 4.15 3.58 -25.26
N HIS A 55 5.34 3.06 -25.43
CA HIS A 55 6.59 3.79 -25.13
C HIS A 55 7.34 4.03 -26.44
N TRP A 56 8.02 5.17 -26.55
CA TRP A 56 8.78 5.47 -27.74
C TRP A 56 10.09 6.22 -27.44
N ARG A 57 10.99 6.20 -28.40
CA ARG A 57 12.21 7.01 -28.41
C ARG A 57 12.10 8.09 -29.47
N GLY A 58 12.64 9.28 -29.16
CA GLY A 58 12.59 10.46 -30.01
C GLY A 58 11.65 11.53 -29.47
N SER A 59 11.74 12.74 -30.05
CA SER A 59 10.97 13.92 -29.61
C SER A 59 9.57 14.00 -30.24
N GLY A 60 9.26 13.11 -31.18
CA GLY A 60 7.96 13.09 -31.87
C GLY A 60 6.82 12.64 -30.99
N ARG A 61 5.60 12.79 -31.51
CA ARG A 61 4.35 12.35 -30.87
C ARG A 61 3.87 11.05 -31.48
N VAL A 62 3.17 10.26 -30.66
CA VAL A 62 2.57 8.98 -31.07
C VAL A 62 1.09 8.98 -30.79
N GLU A 63 0.32 8.33 -31.65
CA GLU A 63 -1.08 8.03 -31.47
C GLU A 63 -1.29 6.53 -31.66
N LEU A 64 -2.17 5.94 -30.89
CA LEU A 64 -2.49 4.52 -30.98
C LEU A 64 -3.97 4.32 -31.30
N ARG A 65 -4.28 3.17 -31.91
CA ARG A 65 -5.62 2.61 -31.99
C ARG A 65 -5.57 1.11 -31.81
N THR A 66 -6.65 0.54 -31.35
CA THR A 66 -6.77 -0.90 -31.12
C THR A 66 -7.97 -1.47 -31.86
N ARG A 67 -7.88 -2.74 -32.22
CA ARG A 67 -9.01 -3.46 -32.78
C ARG A 67 -9.61 -4.36 -31.71
N SER A 68 -10.92 -4.20 -31.47
CA SER A 68 -11.66 -5.07 -30.56
C SER A 68 -11.67 -6.52 -31.06
N SER A 69 -11.91 -7.48 -30.17
CA SER A 69 -12.08 -8.89 -30.52
C SER A 69 -13.27 -9.13 -31.46
N ALA A 70 -14.21 -8.16 -31.56
CA ALA A 70 -15.30 -8.14 -32.56
C ALA A 70 -14.86 -7.53 -33.90
N GLY A 71 -13.58 -7.27 -34.12
CA GLY A 71 -13.02 -6.81 -35.39
C GLY A 71 -13.11 -5.30 -35.68
N ARG A 72 -13.64 -4.47 -34.77
CA ARG A 72 -13.82 -3.02 -34.96
C ARG A 72 -12.61 -2.24 -34.45
N TRP A 73 -12.09 -1.30 -35.26
CA TRP A 73 -11.03 -0.38 -34.85
C TRP A 73 -11.59 0.78 -34.03
N SER A 74 -10.85 1.15 -32.98
CA SER A 74 -11.09 2.37 -32.22
C SER A 74 -10.66 3.61 -33.02
N PRO A 75 -11.12 4.81 -32.66
CA PRO A 75 -10.50 6.06 -33.07
C PRO A 75 -9.03 6.10 -32.66
N TRP A 76 -8.22 6.95 -33.33
CA TRP A 76 -6.86 7.27 -32.94
C TRP A 76 -6.85 8.08 -31.65
N ARG A 77 -5.94 7.78 -30.73
CA ARG A 77 -5.80 8.41 -29.42
C ARG A 77 -4.36 8.77 -29.18
N ALA A 78 -4.09 9.89 -28.50
CA ALA A 78 -2.75 10.26 -28.10
C ALA A 78 -2.11 9.16 -27.23
N GLY A 79 -0.85 8.84 -27.51
CA GLY A 79 -0.12 7.78 -26.82
C GLY A 79 0.32 8.17 -25.40
N ALA A 80 0.47 9.46 -25.15
CA ALA A 80 0.80 9.99 -23.82
C ALA A 80 0.07 11.33 -23.65
N PRO A 81 -1.23 11.32 -23.30
CA PRO A 81 -1.91 12.56 -22.94
C PRO A 81 -1.45 13.08 -21.56
N GLU A 82 -0.65 12.30 -20.80
CA GLU A 82 -0.24 12.53 -19.41
C GLU A 82 1.26 12.23 -19.24
N ASP A 83 2.09 12.97 -19.99
CA ASP A 83 3.56 12.78 -20.06
C ASP A 83 4.25 12.93 -18.69
N GLU A 84 3.59 13.59 -17.71
CA GLU A 84 4.14 13.96 -16.42
C GLU A 84 3.68 13.07 -15.25
N ASP A 85 2.88 12.04 -15.51
CA ASP A 85 2.64 10.99 -14.53
C ASP A 85 3.95 10.25 -14.28
N GLY A 86 4.37 10.23 -13.01
CA GLY A 86 5.58 9.51 -12.67
C GLY A 86 6.15 9.85 -11.31
N PRO A 87 7.18 9.10 -10.92
CA PRO A 87 7.91 9.35 -9.68
C PRO A 87 8.74 10.63 -9.77
N ASP A 88 9.01 11.25 -8.62
CA ASP A 88 9.85 12.42 -8.51
C ASP A 88 11.28 12.15 -9.04
N ALA A 89 11.94 13.16 -9.58
CA ALA A 89 13.26 13.02 -10.23
C ALA A 89 14.34 12.44 -9.29
N GLY A 90 14.24 12.70 -7.99
CA GLY A 90 15.12 12.16 -6.95
C GLY A 90 14.71 10.79 -6.41
N ALA A 91 13.54 10.28 -6.79
CA ALA A 91 13.06 8.98 -6.29
C ALA A 91 13.93 7.83 -6.83
N ARG A 92 13.99 6.72 -6.07
CA ARG A 92 14.63 5.48 -6.53
C ARG A 92 13.86 4.81 -7.64
N GLU A 93 12.56 4.96 -7.60
CA GLU A 93 11.62 4.56 -8.63
C GLU A 93 11.83 5.40 -9.88
N ARG A 94 11.99 4.74 -11.03
CA ARG A 94 12.33 5.44 -12.29
C ARG A 94 11.61 4.83 -13.48
N SER A 95 11.19 5.69 -14.41
CA SER A 95 10.76 5.27 -15.73
C SER A 95 11.95 4.75 -16.57
N PRO A 96 11.72 3.94 -17.60
CA PRO A 96 12.77 3.37 -18.45
C PRO A 96 13.60 4.45 -19.12
N ARG A 97 14.92 4.43 -18.90
CA ARG A 97 15.84 5.44 -19.44
C ARG A 97 15.78 5.54 -20.97
N GLY A 98 15.65 6.77 -21.47
CA GLY A 98 15.64 7.07 -22.90
C GLY A 98 14.34 6.65 -23.61
N TRP A 99 13.29 6.30 -22.87
CA TRP A 99 11.97 6.08 -23.40
C TRP A 99 11.01 7.13 -22.85
N ARG A 100 10.17 7.67 -23.71
CA ARG A 100 8.97 8.37 -23.29
C ARG A 100 7.92 7.33 -22.98
N VAL A 101 7.22 7.52 -21.87
CA VAL A 101 6.26 6.57 -21.31
C VAL A 101 4.86 7.08 -21.62
N GLY A 102 4.05 6.26 -22.25
CA GLY A 102 2.67 6.60 -22.58
C GLY A 102 1.70 6.19 -21.49
N SER A 103 0.50 6.75 -21.56
CA SER A 103 -0.58 6.47 -20.62
C SER A 103 -1.25 5.12 -20.89
N PRO A 104 -1.76 4.45 -19.85
CA PRO A 104 -2.47 3.19 -19.99
C PRO A 104 -3.92 3.40 -20.45
N TRP A 105 -4.25 3.01 -21.66
CA TRP A 105 -5.60 3.05 -22.18
C TRP A 105 -6.35 1.74 -21.92
N TRP A 106 -7.44 1.78 -21.15
CA TRP A 106 -8.40 0.67 -21.13
C TRP A 106 -9.16 0.62 -22.44
N VAL A 107 -8.98 -0.46 -23.19
CA VAL A 107 -9.51 -0.61 -24.56
C VAL A 107 -10.56 -1.72 -24.64
N GLY A 108 -10.79 -2.45 -23.53
CA GLY A 108 -11.61 -3.66 -23.54
C GLY A 108 -10.94 -4.80 -24.30
N ALA A 109 -11.60 -5.93 -24.43
CA ALA A 109 -11.05 -7.09 -25.12
C ALA A 109 -10.65 -6.75 -26.57
N SER A 110 -9.35 -6.73 -26.82
CA SER A 110 -8.73 -6.32 -28.10
C SER A 110 -7.66 -7.32 -28.52
N ASP A 111 -7.37 -7.40 -29.83
CA ASP A 111 -6.44 -8.36 -30.44
C ASP A 111 -5.38 -7.73 -31.33
N ARG A 112 -5.52 -6.45 -31.71
CA ARG A 112 -4.56 -5.73 -32.55
C ARG A 112 -4.33 -4.30 -32.07
N ILE A 113 -3.12 -3.81 -32.29
CA ILE A 113 -2.72 -2.43 -32.04
C ILE A 113 -2.00 -1.87 -33.26
N GLN A 114 -2.26 -0.61 -33.59
CA GLN A 114 -1.51 0.19 -34.53
C GLN A 114 -1.08 1.49 -33.86
N VAL A 115 0.10 1.97 -34.21
CA VAL A 115 0.64 3.24 -33.76
C VAL A 115 1.04 4.07 -34.95
N ARG A 116 0.58 5.32 -35.02
CA ARG A 116 1.06 6.30 -35.98
C ARG A 116 1.89 7.38 -35.29
N THR A 117 2.85 7.93 -36.01
CA THR A 117 3.83 8.87 -35.45
C THR A 117 3.82 10.19 -36.20
N ARG A 118 4.14 11.27 -35.46
CA ARG A 118 4.38 12.62 -36.05
C ARG A 118 5.71 13.15 -35.49
N GLY A 119 6.58 13.65 -36.38
CA GLY A 119 7.90 14.11 -36.01
C GLY A 119 8.91 12.96 -35.81
N ALA A 120 10.00 13.24 -35.10
CA ALA A 120 11.12 12.32 -34.94
C ALA A 120 10.76 11.21 -33.90
N VAL A 121 10.40 10.04 -34.38
CA VAL A 121 10.19 8.83 -33.58
C VAL A 121 11.02 7.69 -34.16
N GLU A 122 11.95 7.19 -33.35
CA GLU A 122 12.93 6.19 -33.76
C GLU A 122 12.45 4.77 -33.51
N ARG A 123 11.93 4.54 -32.31
CA ARG A 123 11.47 3.23 -31.85
C ARG A 123 10.14 3.36 -31.09
N VAL A 124 9.30 2.37 -31.27
CA VAL A 124 8.03 2.27 -30.56
C VAL A 124 7.86 0.84 -30.03
N ARG A 125 7.42 0.71 -28.78
CA ARG A 125 7.00 -0.56 -28.21
C ARG A 125 5.64 -0.41 -27.55
N ALA A 126 4.83 -1.45 -27.62
CA ALA A 126 3.55 -1.52 -26.93
C ALA A 126 3.68 -2.35 -25.65
N GLN A 127 3.05 -1.86 -24.59
CA GLN A 127 2.80 -2.59 -23.35
C GLN A 127 1.33 -3.03 -23.38
N LEU A 128 1.11 -4.31 -23.54
CA LEU A 128 -0.22 -4.90 -23.69
C LEU A 128 -0.55 -5.69 -22.43
N VAL A 129 -1.60 -5.28 -21.73
CA VAL A 129 -2.02 -5.90 -20.47
C VAL A 129 -3.31 -6.68 -20.69
N TRP A 130 -3.32 -7.93 -20.29
CA TRP A 130 -4.54 -8.72 -20.12
C TRP A 130 -4.95 -8.68 -18.64
N SER A 131 -6.10 -8.08 -18.34
CA SER A 131 -6.72 -8.03 -17.02
C SER A 131 -8.20 -8.41 -17.19
N PRO A 132 -8.61 -9.63 -16.83
CA PRO A 132 -10.00 -10.07 -16.96
C PRO A 132 -10.88 -9.39 -15.90
N GLU A 133 -12.19 -9.32 -16.17
CA GLU A 133 -13.20 -8.78 -15.27
C GLU A 133 -13.21 -9.54 -13.93
N THR A 134 -13.37 -8.79 -12.83
CA THR A 134 -13.44 -9.34 -11.48
C THR A 134 -14.66 -8.76 -10.76
N LEU A 135 -15.54 -9.61 -10.25
CA LEU A 135 -16.66 -9.18 -9.41
C LEU A 135 -16.16 -8.89 -8.00
N ILE A 136 -16.31 -7.65 -7.54
CA ILE A 136 -15.99 -7.25 -6.18
C ILE A 136 -17.28 -7.25 -5.36
N PRO A 137 -17.35 -7.97 -4.24
CA PRO A 137 -18.45 -7.81 -3.30
C PRO A 137 -18.35 -6.43 -2.64
N LEU A 138 -19.37 -5.60 -2.83
CA LEU A 138 -19.51 -4.32 -2.13
C LEU A 138 -19.68 -4.60 -0.64
N ARG A 139 -18.70 -4.23 0.17
CA ARG A 139 -18.84 -4.24 1.63
C ARG A 139 -19.46 -2.90 2.05
N THR A 140 -20.55 -2.97 2.79
CA THR A 140 -21.13 -1.82 3.49
C THR A 140 -20.19 -1.46 4.65
N PRO A 141 -19.68 -0.23 4.74
CA PRO A 141 -18.72 0.12 5.78
C PRO A 141 -19.39 0.40 7.10
N SER A 142 -18.70 0.04 8.16
CA SER A 142 -18.94 0.53 9.52
C SER A 142 -18.53 2.01 9.60
N ALA A 143 -19.27 2.78 10.38
CA ALA A 143 -19.12 4.24 10.48
C ALA A 143 -17.77 4.65 11.05
N THR A 144 -16.86 5.01 10.18
CA THR A 144 -15.67 5.80 10.49
C THR A 144 -15.61 6.99 9.54
N VAL A 145 -14.91 8.04 9.94
CA VAL A 145 -14.77 9.30 9.18
C VAL A 145 -14.23 9.12 7.74
N ALA A 146 -13.65 7.95 7.45
CA ALA A 146 -13.19 7.58 6.12
C ALA A 146 -14.35 7.14 5.21
N PRO A 147 -14.36 7.52 3.91
CA PRO A 147 -15.33 6.98 2.96
C PRO A 147 -15.11 5.47 2.74
N PRO A 148 -16.12 4.75 2.21
CA PRO A 148 -15.94 3.36 1.84
C PRO A 148 -14.89 3.22 0.73
N ILE A 149 -13.80 2.51 1.04
CA ILE A 149 -12.69 2.26 0.11
C ILE A 149 -12.59 0.76 -0.12
N VAL A 150 -12.55 0.36 -1.38
CA VAL A 150 -12.27 -1.02 -1.80
C VAL A 150 -10.78 -1.28 -1.57
N PRO A 151 -10.40 -2.15 -0.62
CA PRO A 151 -9.00 -2.39 -0.32
C PRO A 151 -8.32 -3.17 -1.45
N ARG A 152 -7.01 -3.08 -1.51
CA ARG A 152 -6.18 -3.69 -2.55
C ARG A 152 -6.46 -5.17 -2.78
N ALA A 153 -6.59 -5.95 -1.71
CA ALA A 153 -6.92 -7.37 -1.79
C ALA A 153 -8.26 -7.66 -2.49
N SER A 154 -9.22 -6.74 -2.37
CA SER A 154 -10.57 -6.93 -2.93
C SER A 154 -10.62 -6.70 -4.44
N TRP A 155 -9.83 -5.78 -4.99
CA TRP A 155 -9.74 -5.59 -6.45
C TRP A 155 -8.63 -6.46 -7.09
N GLY A 156 -7.99 -7.33 -6.29
CA GLY A 156 -7.03 -8.32 -6.76
C GLY A 156 -5.65 -7.76 -7.06
N ALA A 157 -5.15 -6.77 -6.29
CA ALA A 157 -3.77 -6.30 -6.42
C ALA A 157 -2.78 -7.47 -6.36
N ASP A 158 -1.81 -7.50 -7.26
CA ASP A 158 -0.72 -8.46 -7.15
C ASP A 158 0.44 -7.81 -6.37
N GLU A 159 0.53 -8.14 -5.09
CA GLU A 159 1.55 -7.57 -4.22
C GLU A 159 2.97 -8.10 -4.53
N ARG A 160 3.08 -9.23 -5.24
CA ARG A 160 4.36 -9.85 -5.59
C ARG A 160 5.10 -9.10 -6.68
N ILE A 161 4.39 -8.30 -7.50
CA ILE A 161 5.02 -7.54 -8.59
C ILE A 161 5.58 -6.20 -8.12
N ARG A 162 5.26 -5.75 -6.89
CA ARG A 162 5.81 -4.50 -6.35
C ARG A 162 7.34 -4.53 -6.36
N ARG A 163 7.94 -3.41 -6.71
CA ARG A 163 9.39 -3.30 -6.87
C ARG A 163 10.09 -2.63 -5.69
N GLY A 164 9.33 -2.09 -4.74
CA GLY A 164 9.90 -1.44 -3.57
C GLY A 164 8.89 -1.19 -2.46
N PRO A 165 9.37 -0.84 -1.26
CA PRO A 165 8.52 -0.47 -0.14
C PRO A 165 7.82 0.87 -0.39
N PRO A 166 6.73 1.17 0.33
CA PRO A 166 6.10 2.47 0.28
C PRO A 166 6.98 3.51 1.00
N SER A 167 7.01 4.73 0.48
CA SER A 167 7.53 5.90 1.17
C SER A 167 6.38 6.77 1.67
N TYR A 168 6.62 7.54 2.73
CA TYR A 168 5.59 8.32 3.41
C TYR A 168 6.00 9.79 3.54
N ALA A 169 5.07 10.68 3.21
CA ALA A 169 5.24 12.09 3.48
C ALA A 169 4.88 12.42 4.94
N PRO A 170 5.53 13.40 5.55
CA PRO A 170 5.19 13.82 6.91
C PRO A 170 3.77 14.37 7.02
N ASP A 171 3.26 15.00 5.97
CA ASP A 171 1.94 15.63 5.94
C ASP A 171 1.37 15.61 4.51
N ILE A 172 0.03 15.67 4.41
CA ILE A 172 -0.66 15.89 3.14
C ILE A 172 -1.19 17.33 3.14
N ARG A 173 -0.79 18.11 2.15
CA ARG A 173 -1.16 19.52 2.01
C ARG A 173 -2.02 19.79 0.80
N LEU A 174 -2.05 18.88 -0.16
CA LEU A 174 -2.58 19.06 -1.50
C LEU A 174 -3.27 17.77 -1.96
N SER A 175 -4.38 17.92 -2.66
CA SER A 175 -4.99 16.86 -3.46
C SER A 175 -4.83 17.19 -4.94
N ILE A 176 -4.27 16.25 -5.72
CA ILE A 176 -4.14 16.38 -7.17
C ILE A 176 -5.10 15.40 -7.82
N VAL A 177 -6.03 15.94 -8.60
CA VAL A 177 -7.05 15.15 -9.29
C VAL A 177 -6.57 14.87 -10.72
N HIS A 178 -6.68 13.60 -11.11
CA HIS A 178 -6.31 13.06 -12.40
C HIS A 178 -7.49 12.40 -13.09
N HIS A 179 -7.33 12.09 -14.37
CA HIS A 179 -8.09 11.06 -15.05
C HIS A 179 -7.12 9.97 -15.57
N THR A 180 -7.62 8.77 -15.89
CA THR A 180 -6.75 7.67 -16.35
C THR A 180 -6.66 7.56 -17.87
N ALA A 181 -7.23 8.52 -18.60
CA ALA A 181 -7.24 8.57 -20.07
C ALA A 181 -7.75 7.27 -20.74
N GLY A 182 -8.70 6.58 -20.10
CA GLY A 182 -9.34 5.35 -20.60
C GLY A 182 -10.69 5.58 -21.26
N ARG A 183 -11.41 4.48 -21.60
CA ARG A 183 -12.80 4.51 -22.05
C ARG A 183 -13.72 4.92 -20.90
N ASN A 184 -14.84 5.58 -21.22
CA ASN A 184 -15.85 5.98 -20.23
C ASN A 184 -17.05 5.01 -20.18
N ASP A 185 -17.19 4.15 -21.17
CA ASP A 185 -18.31 3.22 -21.35
C ASP A 185 -18.09 1.82 -20.72
N TYR A 186 -17.13 1.73 -19.79
CA TYR A 186 -16.89 0.50 -19.04
C TYR A 186 -18.03 0.20 -18.06
N SER A 187 -18.27 -1.08 -17.82
CA SER A 187 -19.23 -1.58 -16.84
C SER A 187 -18.68 -1.54 -15.41
N ARG A 188 -19.56 -1.70 -14.43
CA ARG A 188 -19.15 -1.82 -13.01
C ARG A 188 -18.26 -3.04 -12.77
N ALA A 189 -18.45 -4.14 -13.50
CA ALA A 189 -17.64 -5.34 -13.39
C ALA A 189 -16.22 -5.14 -13.97
N GLU A 190 -16.07 -4.27 -14.98
CA GLU A 190 -14.76 -3.96 -15.55
C GLU A 190 -13.92 -3.03 -14.67
N ALA A 191 -14.52 -2.24 -13.79
CA ALA A 191 -13.81 -1.19 -13.03
C ALA A 191 -12.61 -1.74 -12.24
N ALA A 192 -12.77 -2.87 -11.54
CA ALA A 192 -11.66 -3.52 -10.81
C ALA A 192 -10.56 -4.02 -11.74
N ALA A 193 -10.94 -4.58 -12.89
CA ALA A 193 -9.98 -5.05 -13.90
C ALA A 193 -9.19 -3.88 -14.51
N ILE A 194 -9.82 -2.70 -14.64
CA ILE A 194 -9.14 -1.46 -15.06
C ILE A 194 -8.08 -1.08 -14.02
N VAL A 195 -8.44 -1.02 -12.74
CA VAL A 195 -7.50 -0.69 -11.66
C VAL A 195 -6.33 -1.67 -11.63
N LYS A 196 -6.61 -2.98 -11.74
CA LYS A 196 -5.60 -4.02 -11.83
C LYS A 196 -4.72 -3.87 -13.06
N GLY A 197 -5.32 -3.58 -14.21
CA GLY A 197 -4.60 -3.34 -15.46
C GLY A 197 -3.64 -2.16 -15.34
N ILE A 198 -4.04 -1.07 -14.66
CA ILE A 198 -3.19 0.09 -14.40
C ILE A 198 -2.03 -0.30 -13.48
N GLN A 199 -2.25 -1.09 -12.41
CA GLN A 199 -1.17 -1.60 -11.56
C GLN A 199 -0.13 -2.37 -12.39
N LEU A 200 -0.59 -3.33 -13.19
CA LEU A 200 0.29 -4.14 -14.04
C LEU A 200 1.09 -3.27 -15.02
N PHE A 201 0.43 -2.28 -15.63
CA PHE A 201 1.09 -1.37 -16.56
C PHE A 201 2.14 -0.50 -15.87
N HIS A 202 1.82 0.10 -14.71
CA HIS A 202 2.76 0.96 -13.98
C HIS A 202 3.96 0.16 -13.47
N VAL A 203 3.76 -1.05 -12.96
CA VAL A 203 4.86 -1.84 -12.40
C VAL A 203 5.66 -2.56 -13.50
N GLN A 204 5.00 -3.30 -14.38
CA GLN A 204 5.69 -4.16 -15.35
C GLN A 204 5.99 -3.42 -16.66
N GLY A 205 5.14 -2.47 -17.05
CA GLY A 205 5.34 -1.64 -18.22
C GLY A 205 6.30 -0.47 -17.96
N ASN A 206 5.97 0.39 -16.98
CA ASN A 206 6.75 1.60 -16.69
C ASN A 206 7.94 1.34 -15.76
N GLY A 207 7.97 0.22 -15.03
CA GLY A 207 9.04 -0.10 -14.10
C GLY A 207 8.93 0.59 -12.75
N TRP A 208 7.76 1.15 -12.43
CA TRP A 208 7.52 1.82 -11.14
C TRP A 208 7.38 0.81 -10.00
N ASN A 209 7.51 1.30 -8.77
CA ASN A 209 7.42 0.43 -7.59
C ASN A 209 6.01 -0.15 -7.40
N ASP A 210 4.97 0.62 -7.74
CA ASP A 210 3.57 0.22 -7.66
C ASP A 210 2.71 1.12 -8.57
N ILE A 211 1.38 0.98 -8.50
CA ILE A 211 0.45 1.91 -9.12
C ILE A 211 0.73 3.34 -8.64
N GLY A 212 0.73 4.30 -9.56
CA GLY A 212 1.15 5.68 -9.27
C GLY A 212 0.20 6.45 -8.36
N TYR A 213 -1.10 6.25 -8.55
CA TYR A 213 -2.15 6.99 -7.84
C TYR A 213 -2.37 6.45 -6.43
N ASN A 214 -2.61 7.33 -5.45
CA ASN A 214 -2.98 6.93 -4.09
C ASN A 214 -4.38 6.31 -4.07
N PHE A 215 -5.31 6.86 -4.85
CA PHE A 215 -6.67 6.35 -4.98
C PHE A 215 -7.14 6.43 -6.42
N LEU A 216 -8.05 5.52 -6.76
CA LEU A 216 -8.78 5.58 -8.02
C LEU A 216 -10.28 5.62 -7.72
N VAL A 217 -11.03 6.27 -8.58
CA VAL A 217 -12.49 6.41 -8.46
C VAL A 217 -13.10 5.99 -9.78
N ASP A 218 -14.15 5.17 -9.76
CA ASP A 218 -14.88 4.84 -10.98
C ASP A 218 -16.05 5.79 -11.24
N ARG A 219 -16.61 5.74 -12.44
CA ARG A 219 -17.77 6.57 -12.80
C ARG A 219 -19.03 6.30 -11.96
N PHE A 220 -19.05 5.22 -11.20
CA PHE A 220 -20.13 4.83 -10.31
C PHE A 220 -19.94 5.30 -8.87
N GLY A 221 -18.81 5.97 -8.58
CA GLY A 221 -18.48 6.51 -7.27
C GLY A 221 -17.82 5.49 -6.33
N THR A 222 -17.35 4.35 -6.83
CA THR A 222 -16.55 3.41 -6.04
C THR A 222 -15.13 3.93 -5.91
N ILE A 223 -14.60 3.95 -4.68
CA ILE A 223 -13.24 4.37 -4.38
C ILE A 223 -12.39 3.12 -4.19
N TYR A 224 -11.24 3.07 -4.84
CA TYR A 224 -10.26 1.98 -4.75
C TYR A 224 -8.98 2.50 -4.09
N GLU A 225 -8.46 1.74 -3.12
CA GLU A 225 -7.10 1.96 -2.64
C GLU A 225 -6.13 1.64 -3.78
N GLY A 226 -5.31 2.61 -4.16
CA GLY A 226 -4.34 2.49 -5.23
C GLY A 226 -2.99 2.02 -4.71
N ARG A 227 -2.04 2.94 -4.50
CA ARG A 227 -0.67 2.65 -4.09
C ARG A 227 -0.60 2.01 -2.71
N PHE A 228 0.20 0.95 -2.59
CA PHE A 228 0.43 0.21 -1.35
C PHE A 228 1.02 1.10 -0.25
N GLY A 229 0.60 0.86 0.97
CA GLY A 229 1.15 1.54 2.15
C GLY A 229 0.11 1.93 3.19
N GLY A 230 -1.18 1.72 2.89
CA GLY A 230 -2.32 2.04 3.75
C GLY A 230 -3.07 3.29 3.31
N ALA A 231 -4.38 3.16 3.15
CA ALA A 231 -5.26 4.24 2.68
C ALA A 231 -5.31 5.44 3.63
N ASP A 232 -5.09 5.20 4.92
CA ASP A 232 -5.06 6.19 6.00
C ASP A 232 -3.70 6.87 6.19
N ARG A 233 -2.66 6.36 5.54
CA ARG A 233 -1.29 6.88 5.66
C ARG A 233 -0.96 7.87 4.54
N ASN A 234 0.09 8.67 4.76
CA ASN A 234 0.55 9.67 3.80
C ASN A 234 1.52 9.07 2.77
N VAL A 235 1.04 8.05 2.05
CA VAL A 235 1.86 7.34 1.06
C VAL A 235 2.25 8.29 -0.08
N VAL A 236 3.54 8.38 -0.38
CA VAL A 236 4.04 9.15 -1.53
C VAL A 236 3.68 8.43 -2.82
N GLY A 237 2.97 9.12 -3.70
CA GLY A 237 2.55 8.62 -5.01
C GLY A 237 3.65 8.67 -6.07
N ALA A 238 3.26 8.33 -7.30
CA ALA A 238 4.03 8.55 -8.51
C ALA A 238 3.06 9.01 -9.62
N HIS A 239 2.34 10.12 -9.36
CA HIS A 239 1.24 10.61 -10.18
C HIS A 239 1.42 12.05 -10.67
N ALA A 240 2.34 12.82 -10.08
CA ALA A 240 2.64 14.19 -10.46
C ALA A 240 4.10 14.49 -10.14
N GLN A 241 4.97 14.36 -11.11
CA GLN A 241 6.41 14.54 -10.91
C GLN A 241 6.72 15.89 -10.28
N GLY A 242 7.54 15.87 -9.22
CA GLY A 242 7.90 17.05 -8.43
C GLY A 242 6.86 17.50 -7.41
N PHE A 243 5.69 16.85 -7.35
CA PHE A 243 4.58 17.18 -6.46
C PHE A 243 4.00 15.97 -5.74
N ASN A 244 4.64 14.79 -5.82
CA ASN A 244 4.16 13.58 -5.18
C ASN A 244 4.24 13.62 -3.65
N THR A 245 5.36 14.15 -3.12
CA THR A 245 5.57 14.20 -1.67
C THR A 245 4.73 15.30 -1.04
N GLY A 246 3.80 14.95 -0.15
CA GLY A 246 2.88 15.89 0.49
C GLY A 246 1.59 16.14 -0.29
N SER A 247 1.33 15.35 -1.33
CA SER A 247 0.05 15.36 -2.05
C SER A 247 -0.63 13.99 -1.99
N VAL A 248 -1.93 13.98 -2.27
CA VAL A 248 -2.71 12.78 -2.51
C VAL A 248 -3.24 12.79 -3.94
N GLY A 249 -2.82 11.81 -4.74
CA GLY A 249 -3.26 11.64 -6.12
C GLY A 249 -4.54 10.82 -6.23
N ILE A 250 -5.57 11.40 -6.83
CA ILE A 250 -6.88 10.79 -7.02
C ILE A 250 -7.19 10.73 -8.51
N ALA A 251 -7.24 9.53 -9.09
CA ALA A 251 -7.50 9.35 -10.51
C ALA A 251 -8.93 8.86 -10.78
N LEU A 252 -9.69 9.61 -11.56
CA LEU A 252 -10.99 9.18 -12.06
C LEU A 252 -10.81 8.31 -13.30
N LEU A 253 -11.34 7.08 -13.26
CA LEU A 253 -11.27 6.16 -14.41
C LEU A 253 -12.01 6.71 -15.62
N GLY A 254 -11.34 6.80 -16.76
CA GLY A 254 -11.89 7.30 -18.01
C GLY A 254 -11.17 8.54 -18.54
N THR A 255 -11.80 9.25 -19.49
CA THR A 255 -11.32 10.49 -20.14
C THR A 255 -12.39 11.56 -20.02
N TYR A 256 -12.03 12.72 -19.47
CA TYR A 256 -12.98 13.80 -19.16
C TYR A 256 -12.61 15.12 -19.83
N GLY A 257 -12.52 15.08 -21.16
CA GLY A 257 -12.49 16.27 -22.01
C GLY A 257 -13.86 16.98 -22.08
N ASP A 258 -13.99 18.02 -22.89
CA ASP A 258 -15.17 18.91 -22.96
C ASP A 258 -16.51 18.19 -23.14
N ALA A 259 -16.55 17.10 -23.95
CA ALA A 259 -17.77 16.40 -24.30
C ALA A 259 -18.28 15.40 -23.27
N THR A 260 -17.52 15.10 -22.21
CA THR A 260 -17.85 14.02 -21.26
C THR A 260 -17.69 14.50 -19.81
N PRO A 261 -18.74 15.04 -19.20
CA PRO A 261 -18.68 15.43 -17.80
C PRO A 261 -18.57 14.22 -16.87
N PRO A 262 -17.86 14.34 -15.72
CA PRO A 262 -17.85 13.32 -14.70
C PRO A 262 -19.25 13.13 -14.10
N SER A 263 -19.62 11.90 -13.80
CA SER A 263 -20.90 11.60 -13.14
C SER A 263 -20.95 12.26 -11.75
N GLN A 264 -22.16 12.56 -11.26
CA GLN A 264 -22.32 13.12 -9.90
C GLN A 264 -21.77 12.15 -8.84
N ALA A 265 -22.01 10.84 -9.00
CA ALA A 265 -21.50 9.83 -8.09
C ALA A 265 -19.95 9.85 -7.98
N ALA A 266 -19.26 10.05 -9.11
CA ALA A 266 -17.80 10.18 -9.12
C ALA A 266 -17.34 11.49 -8.43
N GLN A 267 -18.00 12.61 -8.72
CA GLN A 267 -17.69 13.88 -8.07
C GLN A 267 -17.88 13.82 -6.56
N ASP A 268 -18.97 13.21 -6.10
CA ASP A 268 -19.26 13.04 -4.67
C ASP A 268 -18.24 12.10 -3.99
N ALA A 269 -17.80 11.06 -4.68
CA ALA A 269 -16.79 10.15 -4.17
C ALA A 269 -15.42 10.84 -4.03
N ILE A 270 -15.01 11.62 -5.03
CA ILE A 270 -13.79 12.43 -4.99
C ILE A 270 -13.88 13.45 -3.84
N ALA A 271 -15.03 14.14 -3.70
CA ALA A 271 -15.23 15.12 -2.65
C ALA A 271 -15.14 14.49 -1.24
N ARG A 272 -15.76 13.31 -1.02
CA ARG A 272 -15.66 12.60 0.26
C ARG A 272 -14.23 12.18 0.58
N LEU A 273 -13.49 11.72 -0.43
CA LEU A 273 -12.10 11.31 -0.26
C LEU A 273 -11.20 12.49 0.08
N ILE A 274 -11.36 13.61 -0.62
CA ILE A 274 -10.66 14.86 -0.34
C ILE A 274 -11.02 15.38 1.06
N ALA A 275 -12.31 15.39 1.42
CA ALA A 275 -12.78 15.81 2.73
C ALA A 275 -12.07 15.04 3.85
N TRP A 276 -11.95 13.72 3.71
CA TRP A 276 -11.28 12.88 4.69
C TRP A 276 -9.77 13.12 4.74
N ARG A 277 -9.09 13.13 3.59
CA ARG A 277 -7.63 13.22 3.55
C ARG A 277 -7.10 14.59 3.97
N LEU A 278 -7.78 15.66 3.57
CA LEU A 278 -7.39 17.01 3.93
C LEU A 278 -7.82 17.40 5.37
N ASP A 279 -8.88 16.78 5.93
CA ASP A 279 -9.26 16.99 7.32
C ASP A 279 -8.19 16.48 8.30
N VAL A 280 -7.53 15.36 7.99
CA VAL A 280 -6.42 14.84 8.80
C VAL A 280 -5.29 15.87 8.94
N ALA A 281 -5.04 16.66 7.91
CA ALA A 281 -4.00 17.69 7.88
C ALA A 281 -4.55 19.10 8.19
N HIS A 282 -5.82 19.22 8.55
CA HIS A 282 -6.49 20.51 8.82
C HIS A 282 -6.42 21.51 7.65
N VAL A 283 -6.40 21.02 6.42
CA VAL A 283 -6.38 21.82 5.21
C VAL A 283 -7.81 22.12 4.76
N ASP A 284 -8.12 23.39 4.52
CA ASP A 284 -9.38 23.79 3.87
C ASP A 284 -9.33 23.41 2.39
N PRO A 285 -10.19 22.51 1.88
CA PRO A 285 -10.21 22.13 0.47
C PRO A 285 -10.36 23.31 -0.50
N THR A 286 -10.94 24.41 -0.06
CA THR A 286 -11.17 25.62 -0.88
C THR A 286 -10.04 26.65 -0.77
N SER A 287 -9.00 26.36 0.03
CA SER A 287 -7.85 27.25 0.17
C SER A 287 -6.85 27.08 -0.97
N PHE A 288 -5.89 27.98 -1.01
CA PHE A 288 -4.67 27.85 -1.79
C PHE A 288 -3.46 27.90 -0.88
N LEU A 289 -2.38 27.30 -1.34
CA LEU A 289 -1.15 27.18 -0.57
C LEU A 289 0.07 27.31 -1.50
N THR A 290 1.18 27.72 -0.93
CA THR A 290 2.46 27.66 -1.61
C THR A 290 3.06 26.26 -1.42
N PHE A 291 3.38 25.61 -2.53
CA PHE A 291 4.02 24.30 -2.58
C PHE A 291 5.39 24.43 -3.26
N VAL A 292 6.44 23.86 -2.69
CA VAL A 292 7.76 23.91 -3.30
C VAL A 292 7.88 22.74 -4.27
N SER A 293 8.12 23.04 -5.55
CA SER A 293 8.27 22.03 -6.58
C SER A 293 9.54 21.19 -6.36
N GLY A 294 9.41 19.88 -6.47
CA GLY A 294 10.53 18.94 -6.57
C GLY A 294 11.09 18.79 -7.98
N GLY A 295 10.60 19.59 -8.94
CA GLY A 295 11.00 19.59 -10.35
C GLY A 295 10.04 18.80 -11.24
N SER A 296 9.26 19.52 -12.06
CA SER A 296 8.46 18.99 -13.16
C SER A 296 8.89 19.65 -14.47
N ASP A 297 8.24 19.29 -15.58
CA ASP A 297 8.46 19.97 -16.87
C ASP A 297 7.95 21.41 -16.86
N ARG A 298 7.00 21.73 -15.99
CA ARG A 298 6.37 23.07 -15.85
C ARG A 298 7.04 23.93 -14.78
N HIS A 299 7.46 23.34 -13.67
CA HIS A 299 7.99 24.04 -12.50
C HIS A 299 9.36 23.49 -12.11
N PRO A 300 10.42 24.28 -12.23
CA PRO A 300 11.77 23.87 -11.81
C PRO A 300 11.83 23.46 -10.33
N ASN A 301 12.78 22.62 -9.97
CA ASN A 301 13.01 22.20 -8.60
C ASN A 301 13.33 23.40 -7.68
N GLY A 302 12.75 23.40 -6.49
CA GLY A 302 12.96 24.41 -5.47
C GLY A 302 12.12 25.68 -5.64
N ILE A 303 11.33 25.80 -6.71
CA ILE A 303 10.49 26.99 -6.95
C ILE A 303 9.17 26.86 -6.16
N PRO A 304 8.78 27.92 -5.40
CA PRO A 304 7.48 27.96 -4.76
C PRO A 304 6.37 28.21 -5.80
N VAL A 305 5.36 27.35 -5.80
CA VAL A 305 4.22 27.40 -6.71
C VAL A 305 2.95 27.61 -5.89
N LEU A 306 2.14 28.59 -6.26
CA LEU A 306 0.82 28.81 -5.63
C LEU A 306 -0.19 27.85 -6.28
N LEU A 307 -0.76 26.95 -5.47
CA LEU A 307 -1.71 25.91 -5.90
C LEU A 307 -2.98 25.96 -5.05
N ASN A 308 -4.12 25.63 -5.65
CA ASN A 308 -5.31 25.31 -4.87
C ASN A 308 -5.08 24.03 -4.06
N ALA A 309 -5.64 23.93 -2.87
CA ALA A 309 -5.58 22.70 -2.06
C ALA A 309 -6.21 21.49 -2.78
N VAL A 310 -7.10 21.76 -3.74
CA VAL A 310 -7.61 20.78 -4.71
C VAL A 310 -7.23 21.27 -6.10
N SER A 311 -6.18 20.71 -6.65
CA SER A 311 -5.62 21.03 -7.97
C SER A 311 -5.86 19.91 -8.96
N GLY A 312 -5.79 20.21 -10.25
CA GLY A 312 -5.67 19.23 -11.31
C GLY A 312 -4.22 18.97 -11.65
N HIS A 313 -3.91 17.86 -12.29
CA HIS A 313 -2.54 17.53 -12.70
C HIS A 313 -1.92 18.62 -13.58
N ARG A 314 -2.71 19.28 -14.43
CA ARG A 314 -2.25 20.39 -15.28
C ARG A 314 -1.72 21.62 -14.54
N ASP A 315 -2.01 21.72 -13.24
CA ASP A 315 -1.48 22.81 -12.41
C ASP A 315 -0.02 22.57 -12.04
N THR A 316 0.44 21.30 -12.09
CA THR A 316 1.78 20.88 -11.69
C THR A 316 2.67 20.46 -12.86
N GLY A 317 2.09 20.09 -14.01
CA GLY A 317 2.80 19.66 -15.22
C GLY A 317 2.12 20.18 -16.51
N TYR A 318 2.82 20.08 -17.64
CA TYR A 318 2.27 20.40 -18.96
C TYR A 318 1.43 19.24 -19.52
N THR A 319 0.24 19.05 -19.00
CA THR A 319 -0.67 17.98 -19.39
C THR A 319 -2.10 18.49 -19.59
N ALA A 320 -2.93 17.75 -20.34
CA ALA A 320 -4.37 18.00 -20.44
C ALA A 320 -5.16 17.41 -19.24
N CYS A 321 -4.53 16.57 -18.43
CA CYS A 321 -5.13 15.95 -17.25
C CYS A 321 -5.59 16.99 -16.21
N PRO A 322 -6.75 16.82 -15.60
CA PRO A 322 -7.70 15.71 -15.63
C PRO A 322 -8.77 15.82 -16.75
N GLY A 323 -8.55 16.61 -17.79
CA GLY A 323 -9.51 16.94 -18.82
C GLY A 323 -10.41 18.12 -18.45
N ASP A 324 -10.84 18.92 -19.44
CA ASP A 324 -11.48 20.22 -19.18
C ASP A 324 -12.80 20.09 -18.43
N ALA A 325 -13.61 19.06 -18.74
CA ALA A 325 -14.87 18.82 -18.05
C ALA A 325 -14.70 18.47 -16.56
N LEU A 326 -13.70 17.69 -16.19
CA LEU A 326 -13.40 17.37 -14.79
C LEU A 326 -12.69 18.56 -14.10
N TYR A 327 -11.74 19.19 -14.79
CA TYR A 327 -11.03 20.35 -14.27
C TYR A 327 -11.98 21.51 -13.89
N GLY A 328 -12.95 21.79 -14.74
CA GLY A 328 -13.99 22.80 -14.48
C GLY A 328 -14.90 22.47 -13.29
N ARG A 329 -14.85 21.25 -12.77
CA ARG A 329 -15.62 20.83 -11.57
C ARG A 329 -14.82 20.88 -10.29
N LEU A 330 -13.50 21.10 -10.33
CA LEU A 330 -12.64 21.02 -9.14
C LEU A 330 -13.05 22.02 -8.06
N GLY A 331 -13.44 23.24 -8.43
CA GLY A 331 -13.96 24.22 -7.48
C GLY A 331 -15.24 23.75 -6.76
N THR A 332 -16.17 23.14 -7.49
CA THR A 332 -17.40 22.57 -6.92
C THR A 332 -17.08 21.35 -6.04
N ILE A 333 -16.17 20.47 -6.48
CA ILE A 333 -15.71 19.32 -5.70
C ILE A 333 -15.03 19.77 -4.42
N ALA A 334 -14.19 20.82 -4.45
CA ALA A 334 -13.55 21.40 -3.28
C ALA A 334 -14.57 21.97 -2.29
N ALA A 335 -15.56 22.72 -2.79
CA ALA A 335 -16.65 23.26 -1.96
C ALA A 335 -17.48 22.14 -1.31
N THR A 336 -17.81 21.09 -2.08
CA THR A 336 -18.49 19.89 -1.58
C THR A 336 -17.65 19.17 -0.53
N ALA A 337 -16.34 19.01 -0.75
CA ALA A 337 -15.42 18.40 0.21
C ALA A 337 -15.34 19.21 1.51
N ARG A 338 -15.32 20.53 1.42
CA ARG A 338 -15.35 21.41 2.60
C ARG A 338 -16.62 21.23 3.42
N ALA A 339 -17.76 21.08 2.75
CA ALA A 339 -19.08 20.87 3.38
C ALA A 339 -19.32 19.42 3.83
N THR A 340 -18.58 18.46 3.29
CA THR A 340 -18.76 17.02 3.58
C THR A 340 -18.21 16.64 4.94
N GLY A 341 -18.95 15.80 5.69
CA GLY A 341 -18.60 15.38 7.04
C GLY A 341 -19.02 16.40 8.09
N GLY A 342 -18.54 16.25 9.29
CA GLY A 342 -18.86 17.15 10.39
C GLY A 342 -18.10 18.46 10.36
N LEU A 343 -18.14 19.13 11.50
CA LEU A 343 -17.34 20.33 11.77
C LEU A 343 -15.85 20.05 11.57
N LYS A 344 -15.12 21.05 11.04
CA LYS A 344 -13.67 20.96 10.78
C LYS A 344 -12.94 22.15 11.37
N ILE A 345 -11.69 21.90 11.77
CA ILE A 345 -10.72 22.93 12.16
C ILE A 345 -9.74 23.07 10.99
N PHE A 346 -9.58 24.28 10.49
CA PHE A 346 -8.69 24.59 9.37
C PHE A 346 -7.52 25.45 9.81
N GLU A 347 -6.35 25.17 9.24
CA GLU A 347 -5.15 25.98 9.37
C GLU A 347 -4.79 26.33 10.83
N PRO A 348 -4.80 25.35 11.74
CA PRO A 348 -4.42 25.63 13.12
C PRO A 348 -2.97 26.11 13.18
N ARG A 349 -2.74 27.19 13.89
CA ARG A 349 -1.41 27.77 14.06
C ARG A 349 -1.19 28.16 15.50
N ALA A 350 -0.02 27.82 16.00
CA ALA A 350 0.51 28.36 17.23
C ALA A 350 1.69 29.28 16.90
N SER A 351 1.74 30.43 17.50
CA SER A 351 2.84 31.36 17.32
C SER A 351 3.18 32.01 18.67
N LEU A 352 4.42 32.48 18.81
CA LEU A 352 4.77 33.33 19.96
C LEU A 352 4.06 34.70 19.87
N ALA A 353 3.57 35.19 20.99
CA ALA A 353 2.98 36.47 21.15
C ALA A 353 3.52 37.08 22.46
N GLY A 354 4.58 37.89 22.36
CA GLY A 354 5.38 38.30 23.54
C GLY A 354 5.98 37.05 24.25
N SER A 355 5.74 36.93 25.54
CA SER A 355 6.12 35.76 26.33
C SER A 355 5.14 34.59 26.19
N GLY A 356 4.00 34.78 25.53
CA GLY A 356 2.92 33.80 25.46
C GLY A 356 2.80 33.05 24.15
N ILE A 357 1.79 32.20 24.07
CA ILE A 357 1.41 31.44 22.88
C ILE A 357 0.07 31.95 22.37
N ARG A 358 0.01 32.36 21.10
CA ARG A 358 -1.23 32.65 20.41
C ARG A 358 -1.66 31.51 19.53
N LEU A 359 -2.86 30.96 19.77
CA LEU A 359 -3.49 29.93 18.99
C LEU A 359 -4.51 30.53 18.03
N ARG A 360 -4.41 30.18 16.75
CA ARG A 360 -5.34 30.57 15.71
C ARG A 360 -5.79 29.39 14.89
N ALA A 361 -7.05 29.38 14.49
CA ALA A 361 -7.62 28.47 13.53
C ALA A 361 -8.89 29.07 12.91
N ARG A 362 -9.33 28.50 11.78
CA ARG A 362 -10.68 28.75 11.26
C ARG A 362 -11.51 27.46 11.47
N LEU A 363 -12.80 27.64 11.76
CA LEU A 363 -13.77 26.54 11.80
C LEU A 363 -14.60 26.54 10.51
N SER A 364 -15.02 25.41 10.06
CA SER A 364 -15.86 25.29 8.86
C SER A 364 -17.23 25.97 9.02
N GLN A 365 -17.69 26.12 10.26
CA GLN A 365 -18.88 26.84 10.66
C GLN A 365 -18.71 27.42 12.08
N ALA A 366 -19.48 28.44 12.43
CA ALA A 366 -19.44 29.00 13.76
C ALA A 366 -19.84 27.98 14.82
N GLN A 367 -19.00 27.83 15.86
CA GLN A 367 -19.16 26.81 16.92
C GLN A 367 -18.43 27.29 18.17
N ALA A 368 -18.83 26.75 19.32
CA ALA A 368 -18.05 26.88 20.55
C ALA A 368 -16.74 26.08 20.38
N TRP A 369 -15.64 26.65 20.83
CA TRP A 369 -14.32 26.07 20.79
C TRP A 369 -13.60 26.19 22.13
N THR A 370 -12.66 25.30 22.36
CA THR A 370 -11.75 25.33 23.50
C THR A 370 -10.31 25.18 23.04
N THR A 371 -9.42 25.84 23.77
CA THR A 371 -7.97 25.68 23.63
C THR A 371 -7.41 25.19 24.95
N ARG A 372 -6.34 24.39 24.88
CA ARG A 372 -5.63 23.86 26.04
C ARG A 372 -4.13 24.00 25.83
N ILE A 373 -3.43 24.42 26.88
CA ILE A 373 -1.98 24.37 26.97
C ILE A 373 -1.62 23.40 28.10
N ALA A 374 -0.68 22.49 27.86
CA ALA A 374 -0.18 21.58 28.87
C ALA A 374 1.34 21.65 28.97
N GLY A 375 1.87 21.51 30.17
CA GLY A 375 3.30 21.42 30.44
C GLY A 375 3.93 20.12 29.94
N SER A 376 5.24 19.98 30.09
CA SER A 376 5.98 18.79 29.67
C SER A 376 5.59 17.51 30.42
N ASP A 377 5.00 17.64 31.59
CA ASP A 377 4.44 16.56 32.41
C ASP A 377 2.99 16.18 32.02
N GLY A 378 2.41 16.89 31.03
CA GLY A 378 1.03 16.70 30.58
C GLY A 378 -0.02 17.41 31.44
N SER A 379 0.38 18.07 32.54
CA SER A 379 -0.53 18.87 33.36
C SER A 379 -1.07 20.07 32.59
N GLU A 380 -2.36 20.37 32.72
CA GLU A 380 -2.96 21.54 32.10
C GLU A 380 -2.51 22.81 32.84
N VAL A 381 -1.89 23.74 32.08
CA VAL A 381 -1.39 24.99 32.63
C VAL A 381 -2.26 26.21 32.22
N ALA A 382 -3.02 26.05 31.14
CA ALA A 382 -3.97 27.05 30.70
C ALA A 382 -5.08 26.48 29.82
N ARG A 383 -6.23 27.09 29.89
CA ARG A 383 -7.40 26.80 29.06
C ARG A 383 -8.03 28.09 28.57
N GLY A 384 -8.45 28.10 27.33
CA GLY A 384 -9.26 29.14 26.73
C GLY A 384 -10.53 28.58 26.11
N SER A 385 -11.50 29.45 25.92
CA SER A 385 -12.75 29.11 25.23
C SER A 385 -13.30 30.30 24.51
N GLY A 386 -14.13 30.04 23.53
CA GLY A 386 -14.84 31.08 22.78
C GLY A 386 -15.88 30.47 21.85
N SER A 387 -16.47 31.29 21.00
CA SER A 387 -17.44 30.86 19.99
C SER A 387 -17.25 31.67 18.71
N GLY A 388 -17.71 31.10 17.60
CA GLY A 388 -17.60 31.72 16.27
C GLY A 388 -16.87 30.85 15.28
N ALA A 389 -16.63 31.35 14.08
CA ALA A 389 -15.93 30.64 13.01
C ALA A 389 -14.41 30.83 13.05
N THR A 390 -13.90 31.59 14.00
CA THR A 390 -12.47 31.87 14.16
C THR A 390 -12.05 31.58 15.59
N VAL A 391 -10.99 30.81 15.75
CA VAL A 391 -10.26 30.65 16.99
C VAL A 391 -9.15 31.69 17.00
N ASP A 392 -9.11 32.54 17.99
CA ASP A 392 -8.01 33.45 18.24
C ASP A 392 -7.90 33.65 19.76
N TRP A 393 -6.94 33.00 20.36
CA TRP A 393 -6.73 33.02 21.79
C TRP A 393 -5.27 33.10 22.11
N THR A 394 -4.90 33.88 23.10
CA THR A 394 -3.52 34.04 23.55
C THR A 394 -3.40 33.64 25.01
N TRP A 395 -2.47 32.77 25.30
CA TRP A 395 -2.02 32.44 26.64
C TRP A 395 -0.82 33.30 26.99
N ASP A 396 -0.91 34.06 28.09
CA ASP A 396 0.26 34.66 28.66
C ASP A 396 1.00 33.69 29.56
N SER A 397 2.24 33.40 29.22
CA SER A 397 3.08 32.51 29.96
C SER A 397 3.98 33.18 31.01
N ALA A 398 3.68 34.45 31.34
CA ALA A 398 4.38 35.19 32.40
C ALA A 398 4.34 34.36 33.71
N GLY A 399 5.49 34.12 34.31
CA GLY A 399 5.63 33.33 35.54
C GLY A 399 5.65 31.81 35.34
N GLN A 400 5.51 31.32 34.12
CA GLN A 400 5.65 29.89 33.82
C GLN A 400 7.13 29.52 33.54
N PRO A 401 7.55 28.33 33.88
CA PRO A 401 8.91 27.87 33.55
C PRO A 401 9.16 27.88 32.04
N ALA A 402 10.37 28.25 31.62
CA ALA A 402 10.78 28.13 30.24
C ALA A 402 10.78 26.66 29.85
N GLY A 403 10.00 26.31 28.81
CA GLY A 403 9.84 24.91 28.43
C GLY A 403 9.02 24.69 27.16
N SER A 404 8.88 23.41 26.76
CA SER A 404 7.98 22.98 25.69
C SER A 404 6.58 22.78 26.26
N TYR A 405 5.62 23.39 25.61
CA TYR A 405 4.21 23.30 25.97
C TYR A 405 3.42 22.66 24.85
N ALA A 406 2.64 21.65 25.16
CA ALA A 406 1.67 21.09 24.24
C ALA A 406 0.46 22.04 24.15
N TRP A 407 -0.04 22.24 22.96
CA TRP A 407 -1.27 22.98 22.74
C TRP A 407 -2.29 22.14 21.97
N SER A 408 -3.56 22.38 22.21
CA SER A 408 -4.63 21.83 21.41
C SER A 408 -5.76 22.81 21.21
N ILE A 409 -6.47 22.66 20.08
CA ILE A 409 -7.71 23.34 19.74
C ILE A 409 -8.77 22.27 19.49
N SER A 410 -9.91 22.40 20.15
CA SER A 410 -11.06 21.51 20.01
C SER A 410 -12.33 22.33 19.74
N ALA A 411 -13.22 21.82 18.89
CA ALA A 411 -14.50 22.44 18.60
C ALA A 411 -15.52 21.33 18.27
N GLY A 412 -16.57 21.19 19.06
CA GLY A 412 -17.63 20.20 18.86
C GLY A 412 -17.10 18.80 18.48
N SER A 413 -17.56 18.27 17.35
CA SER A 413 -17.14 16.97 16.81
C SER A 413 -15.94 17.05 15.85
N ALA A 414 -15.34 18.24 15.66
CA ALA A 414 -14.18 18.39 14.79
C ALA A 414 -12.99 17.56 15.28
N ARG A 415 -12.16 17.08 14.35
CA ARG A 415 -10.87 16.52 14.69
C ARG A 415 -10.06 17.58 15.46
N PRO A 416 -9.62 17.31 16.70
CA PRO A 416 -8.78 18.25 17.43
C PRO A 416 -7.48 18.55 16.67
N ALA A 417 -7.06 19.77 16.72
CA ALA A 417 -5.73 20.18 16.26
C ALA A 417 -4.79 20.31 17.46
N ASP A 418 -3.57 19.82 17.33
CA ASP A 418 -2.59 19.87 18.42
C ASP A 418 -1.18 20.11 17.89
N GLY A 419 -0.29 20.41 18.81
CA GLY A 419 1.12 20.62 18.51
C GLY A 419 1.91 21.01 19.75
N MET A 420 3.17 21.37 19.52
CA MET A 420 4.07 21.82 20.58
C MET A 420 4.62 23.20 20.24
N LEU A 421 4.81 24.02 21.24
CA LEU A 421 5.54 25.26 21.13
C LEU A 421 6.29 25.52 22.46
N ARG A 422 7.42 26.22 22.42
CA ARG A 422 8.10 26.65 23.63
C ARG A 422 7.62 28.04 24.02
N ALA A 423 7.43 28.24 25.32
CA ALA A 423 7.07 29.52 25.92
C ALA A 423 7.78 29.67 27.28
N GLY A 424 7.66 30.85 27.89
CA GLY A 424 8.31 31.13 29.17
C GLY A 424 9.77 31.60 29.01
N GLY A 425 10.01 32.93 29.05
CA GLY A 425 11.34 33.52 29.25
C GLY A 425 12.34 33.55 28.11
N GLY A 426 11.93 33.40 26.86
CA GLY A 426 12.83 33.59 25.72
C GLY A 426 12.42 32.88 24.43
N ALA A 427 12.98 33.34 23.31
CA ALA A 427 12.77 32.70 22.02
C ALA A 427 13.16 31.21 22.10
N VAL A 428 12.32 30.36 21.52
CA VAL A 428 12.53 28.90 21.48
C VAL A 428 13.83 28.60 20.77
N PRO A 429 14.83 28.02 21.42
CA PRO A 429 15.90 27.39 20.66
C PRO A 429 15.31 26.22 19.89
N LEU A 430 15.49 26.20 18.57
CA LEU A 430 15.23 25.00 17.80
C LEU A 430 16.05 23.86 18.41
N ALA A 431 15.41 22.73 18.65
CA ALA A 431 16.07 21.51 19.14
C ALA A 431 15.50 20.29 18.45
N ILE A 432 16.34 19.30 18.24
CA ILE A 432 15.95 17.93 17.94
C ILE A 432 15.99 17.15 19.27
N GLU A 433 14.82 16.86 19.85
CA GLU A 433 14.74 16.34 21.23
C GLU A 433 14.96 14.84 21.33
N ALA A 434 14.37 14.08 20.43
CA ALA A 434 14.55 12.63 20.33
C ALA A 434 14.96 12.25 18.91
N LEU A 435 15.87 11.30 18.80
CA LEU A 435 16.28 10.76 17.52
C LEU A 435 16.61 9.28 17.70
N VAL A 436 15.88 8.41 17.01
CA VAL A 436 16.01 6.95 17.11
C VAL A 436 15.85 6.37 15.70
N ALA A 437 16.65 5.35 15.37
CA ALA A 437 16.45 4.51 14.19
C ALA A 437 16.06 3.11 14.65
N GLU A 438 14.98 2.57 14.10
CA GLU A 438 14.53 1.22 14.46
C GLU A 438 14.05 0.46 13.22
N PRO A 439 14.71 -0.65 12.87
CA PRO A 439 15.95 -1.20 13.45
C PRO A 439 17.20 -0.36 13.14
N GLU A 440 18.21 -0.43 13.98
CA GLU A 440 19.52 0.25 13.81
C GLU A 440 20.38 -0.41 12.71
N THR A 441 20.15 -1.70 12.46
CA THR A 441 20.76 -2.46 11.37
C THR A 441 19.70 -2.88 10.37
N ILE A 442 19.94 -2.58 9.11
CA ILE A 442 19.05 -2.97 8.00
C ILE A 442 19.76 -3.89 7.02
N SER A 443 18.96 -4.74 6.38
CA SER A 443 19.37 -5.66 5.31
C SER A 443 18.51 -5.44 4.08
N PRO A 444 18.73 -4.38 3.31
CA PRO A 444 17.89 -4.01 2.18
C PRO A 444 18.12 -4.95 0.98
N ASN A 445 17.70 -6.20 1.11
CA ASN A 445 17.80 -7.26 0.11
C ASN A 445 16.46 -7.58 -0.58
N GLY A 446 15.36 -6.94 -0.15
CA GLY A 446 14.03 -7.07 -0.74
C GLY A 446 13.23 -8.28 -0.24
N ASP A 447 13.64 -8.91 0.86
CA ASP A 447 12.94 -10.09 1.41
C ASP A 447 11.80 -9.73 2.38
N GLY A 448 11.62 -8.44 2.68
CA GLY A 448 10.61 -7.92 3.60
C GLY A 448 11.02 -7.94 5.07
N GLN A 449 12.27 -8.28 5.38
CA GLN A 449 12.80 -8.30 6.74
C GLN A 449 13.89 -7.25 6.89
N ALA A 450 13.66 -6.23 7.70
CA ALA A 450 14.60 -5.16 7.97
C ALA A 450 15.17 -4.47 6.70
N ASP A 451 14.39 -4.42 5.61
CA ASP A 451 14.81 -3.74 4.37
C ASP A 451 14.96 -2.22 4.54
N THR A 452 14.30 -1.66 5.55
CA THR A 452 14.30 -0.22 5.87
C THR A 452 14.35 -0.01 7.37
N THR A 453 14.85 1.16 7.81
CA THR A 453 14.69 1.64 9.18
C THR A 453 13.75 2.84 9.25
N ASN A 454 13.03 2.97 10.35
CA ASN A 454 12.25 4.16 10.66
C ASN A 454 13.05 5.09 11.55
N VAL A 455 13.43 6.24 11.02
CA VAL A 455 14.06 7.31 11.77
C VAL A 455 12.97 8.16 12.40
N THR A 456 12.82 8.02 13.71
CA THR A 456 11.86 8.80 14.51
C THR A 456 12.59 9.94 15.20
N PHE A 457 12.13 11.16 15.04
CA PHE A 457 12.69 12.34 15.72
C PHE A 457 11.60 13.32 16.11
N ARG A 458 11.91 14.19 17.06
CA ARG A 458 11.03 15.26 17.50
C ARG A 458 11.77 16.60 17.39
N ILE A 459 11.13 17.59 16.78
CA ILE A 459 11.62 18.96 16.72
C ILE A 459 10.78 19.90 17.59
N SER A 460 11.45 20.80 18.30
CA SER A 460 10.81 21.71 19.25
C SER A 460 10.08 22.88 18.58
N ALA A 461 10.47 23.23 17.37
CA ALA A 461 9.90 24.33 16.58
C ALA A 461 9.79 23.94 15.10
N ALA A 462 8.87 24.56 14.37
CA ALA A 462 8.79 24.35 12.94
C ALA A 462 10.07 24.81 12.22
N ALA A 463 10.60 23.96 11.36
CA ALA A 463 11.87 24.19 10.69
C ALA A 463 11.92 23.49 9.32
N ASN A 464 12.84 23.90 8.47
CA ASN A 464 13.22 23.09 7.31
C ASN A 464 14.08 21.93 7.80
N VAL A 465 13.65 20.70 7.53
CA VAL A 465 14.32 19.49 7.98
C VAL A 465 14.95 18.79 6.77
N SER A 466 16.20 18.40 6.93
CA SER A 466 16.89 17.45 6.07
C SER A 466 17.19 16.18 6.85
N VAL A 467 17.07 15.03 6.21
CA VAL A 467 17.47 13.72 6.72
C VAL A 467 18.42 13.12 5.70
N GLU A 468 19.66 12.92 6.09
CA GLU A 468 20.74 12.47 5.23
C GLU A 468 21.39 11.23 5.82
N VAL A 469 21.88 10.33 4.96
CA VAL A 469 22.76 9.24 5.34
C VAL A 469 24.17 9.65 4.97
N VAL A 470 25.07 9.59 5.94
CA VAL A 470 26.49 9.93 5.74
C VAL A 470 27.35 8.70 6.00
N ASP A 471 28.48 8.63 5.29
CA ASP A 471 29.53 7.63 5.53
C ASP A 471 30.35 7.93 6.79
N THR A 472 31.30 7.08 7.09
CA THR A 472 32.16 7.18 8.29
C THR A 472 33.11 8.39 8.29
N ILE A 473 33.31 9.04 7.15
CA ILE A 473 34.11 10.26 7.03
C ILE A 473 33.24 11.53 6.89
N GLY A 474 31.91 11.39 7.00
CA GLY A 474 30.95 12.50 6.97
C GLY A 474 30.49 12.91 5.58
N GLY A 475 30.81 12.15 4.54
CA GLY A 475 30.31 12.37 3.18
C GLY A 475 28.84 11.98 3.06
N VAL A 476 27.99 12.85 2.49
CA VAL A 476 26.58 12.53 2.25
C VAL A 476 26.47 11.52 1.10
N VAL A 477 26.00 10.33 1.44
CA VAL A 477 25.81 9.22 0.47
C VAL A 477 24.37 9.04 0.05
N ALA A 478 23.41 9.54 0.83
CA ALA A 478 22.01 9.61 0.43
C ALA A 478 21.28 10.77 1.13
N THR A 479 20.40 11.46 0.41
CA THR A 479 19.48 12.45 0.98
C THR A 479 18.08 11.87 0.93
N VAL A 480 17.50 11.62 2.10
CA VAL A 480 16.16 11.03 2.27
C VAL A 480 15.10 12.10 2.29
N VAL A 481 15.37 13.20 2.99
CA VAL A 481 14.53 14.40 3.05
C VAL A 481 15.43 15.60 2.82
N ASP A 482 15.10 16.44 1.84
CA ASP A 482 15.86 17.67 1.55
C ASP A 482 15.03 18.90 1.88
N ARG A 483 15.38 19.57 2.98
CA ARG A 483 14.87 20.89 3.42
C ARG A 483 13.34 21.02 3.38
N VAL A 484 12.63 19.98 3.82
CA VAL A 484 11.17 20.00 3.89
C VAL A 484 10.71 20.81 5.10
N TRP A 485 9.82 21.75 4.89
CA TRP A 485 9.21 22.48 6.00
C TRP A 485 8.40 21.56 6.88
N THR A 486 8.87 21.38 8.10
CA THR A 486 8.35 20.39 9.06
C THR A 486 7.85 21.12 10.29
N ARG A 487 6.64 20.79 10.75
CA ARG A 487 6.04 21.37 11.95
C ARG A 487 6.75 20.86 13.21
N ALA A 488 6.64 21.60 14.31
CA ALA A 488 7.03 21.09 15.61
C ALA A 488 6.28 19.79 15.95
N GLY A 489 6.94 18.85 16.59
CA GLY A 489 6.35 17.55 16.96
C GLY A 489 7.21 16.36 16.57
N GLN A 490 6.64 15.17 16.71
CA GLN A 490 7.29 13.91 16.36
C GLN A 490 7.08 13.57 14.88
N HIS A 491 8.14 13.11 14.24
CA HIS A 491 8.17 12.72 12.83
C HIS A 491 8.81 11.35 12.68
N VAL A 492 8.38 10.61 11.66
CA VAL A 492 8.94 9.32 11.29
C VAL A 492 9.30 9.36 9.81
N VAL A 493 10.55 9.10 9.50
CA VAL A 493 11.08 9.08 8.14
C VAL A 493 11.67 7.69 7.88
N PRO A 494 11.12 6.93 6.94
CA PRO A 494 11.71 5.66 6.55
C PRO A 494 12.99 5.91 5.74
N VAL A 495 14.05 5.23 6.13
CA VAL A 495 15.34 5.25 5.44
C VAL A 495 15.59 3.88 4.82
N ASP A 496 15.79 3.86 3.52
CA ASP A 496 16.11 2.69 2.74
C ASP A 496 17.59 2.73 2.32
N GLY A 497 18.36 1.71 2.69
CA GLY A 497 19.79 1.57 2.37
C GLY A 497 20.10 0.78 1.11
N SER A 498 19.11 0.45 0.25
CA SER A 498 19.29 -0.51 -0.85
C SER A 498 20.33 -0.09 -1.90
N ALA A 499 20.56 1.21 -2.07
CA ALA A 499 21.56 1.74 -2.99
C ALA A 499 22.97 1.86 -2.39
N LEU A 500 23.12 1.66 -1.08
CA LEU A 500 24.37 1.81 -0.38
C LEU A 500 25.06 0.46 -0.21
N PRO A 501 26.39 0.37 -0.24
CA PRO A 501 27.15 -0.82 0.15
C PRO A 501 26.89 -1.23 1.60
N ASP A 502 27.27 -2.44 1.94
CA ASP A 502 27.31 -2.87 3.34
C ASP A 502 28.39 -2.09 4.10
N GLY A 503 28.09 -1.69 5.32
CA GLY A 503 28.99 -0.89 6.12
C GLY A 503 28.28 -0.10 7.23
N ASP A 504 29.09 0.66 7.95
CA ASP A 504 28.62 1.59 8.97
C ASP A 504 28.38 2.97 8.35
N TYR A 505 27.26 3.54 8.72
CA TYR A 505 26.78 4.87 8.31
C TYR A 505 26.22 5.60 9.52
N SER A 506 25.88 6.84 9.31
CA SER A 506 25.09 7.60 10.26
C SER A 506 23.91 8.26 9.56
N VAL A 507 22.79 8.35 10.25
CA VAL A 507 21.69 9.21 9.82
C VAL A 507 21.79 10.54 10.53
N VAL A 508 21.86 11.60 9.74
CA VAL A 508 21.97 12.98 10.20
C VAL A 508 20.64 13.67 9.96
N VAL A 509 20.01 14.14 11.03
CA VAL A 509 18.83 15.01 10.97
C VAL A 509 19.27 16.44 11.22
N THR A 510 19.07 17.30 10.25
CA THR A 510 19.34 18.75 10.32
C THR A 510 18.04 19.51 10.29
N ALA A 511 17.80 20.37 11.26
CA ALA A 511 16.66 21.27 11.28
C ALA A 511 17.17 22.73 11.23
N ARG A 512 16.58 23.56 10.32
CA ARG A 512 16.96 24.97 10.11
C ARG A 512 15.74 25.86 10.16
N THR A 513 15.76 26.88 11.03
CA THR A 513 14.71 27.90 11.04
C THR A 513 14.84 28.85 9.85
N VAL A 514 13.78 29.61 9.57
CA VAL A 514 13.81 30.69 8.58
C VAL A 514 14.77 31.83 8.95
N THR A 515 15.11 31.95 10.22
CA THR A 515 16.07 32.94 10.74
C THR A 515 17.51 32.46 10.70
N GLY A 516 17.75 31.22 10.18
CA GLY A 516 19.09 30.69 9.98
C GLY A 516 19.65 29.83 11.12
N THR A 517 18.97 29.68 12.27
CA THR A 517 19.39 28.77 13.33
C THR A 517 19.39 27.34 12.82
N VAL A 518 20.48 26.60 13.03
CA VAL A 518 20.65 25.21 12.63
C VAL A 518 20.92 24.36 13.84
N VAL A 519 20.20 23.24 13.95
CA VAL A 519 20.51 22.14 14.87
C VAL A 519 20.63 20.85 14.11
N GLN A 520 21.53 20.00 14.56
CA GLN A 520 21.81 18.73 13.93
C GLN A 520 21.93 17.65 15.00
N LYS A 521 21.42 16.47 14.72
CA LYS A 521 21.64 15.26 15.50
C LYS A 521 21.95 14.09 14.59
N THR A 522 22.75 13.17 15.09
CA THR A 522 23.24 12.01 14.35
C THR A 522 22.97 10.75 15.15
N ILE A 523 22.59 9.69 14.46
CA ILE A 523 22.47 8.33 15.02
C ILE A 523 23.14 7.33 14.09
N PRO A 524 23.67 6.23 14.61
CA PRO A 524 24.27 5.18 13.78
C PRO A 524 23.20 4.48 12.93
N LEU A 525 23.63 3.98 11.77
CA LEU A 525 22.89 3.09 10.91
C LEU A 525 23.88 2.09 10.30
N ARG A 526 23.60 0.81 10.45
CA ARG A 526 24.37 -0.24 9.78
C ARG A 526 23.59 -0.85 8.64
N ILE A 527 24.27 -1.05 7.53
CA ILE A 527 23.75 -1.83 6.39
C ILE A 527 24.54 -3.13 6.34
N ASP A 528 23.85 -4.24 6.54
CA ASP A 528 24.44 -5.56 6.56
C ASP A 528 23.52 -6.57 5.87
N ARG A 529 23.86 -6.93 4.64
CA ARG A 529 23.13 -7.92 3.83
C ARG A 529 23.69 -9.33 3.97
N THR A 530 24.59 -9.53 4.93
CA THR A 530 25.20 -10.85 5.17
C THR A 530 24.16 -11.95 5.30
N LEU A 531 23.05 -11.68 5.99
CA LEU A 531 21.95 -12.60 6.20
C LEU A 531 20.67 -12.09 5.55
N GLY A 532 19.98 -12.94 4.80
CA GLY A 532 18.67 -12.64 4.22
C GLY A 532 17.87 -13.88 3.86
N LEU A 533 16.64 -13.67 3.37
CA LEU A 533 15.73 -14.71 2.90
C LEU A 533 15.49 -15.83 3.94
N VAL A 534 15.45 -15.46 5.23
CA VAL A 534 15.22 -16.43 6.31
C VAL A 534 13.79 -16.94 6.23
N THR A 535 13.65 -18.24 6.06
CA THR A 535 12.35 -18.91 5.95
C THR A 535 12.31 -20.20 6.73
N VAL A 536 11.12 -20.63 7.11
CA VAL A 536 10.90 -21.94 7.72
C VAL A 536 9.84 -22.74 6.98
N LYS A 537 10.05 -24.03 6.84
CA LYS A 537 9.10 -24.96 6.24
C LYS A 537 9.14 -26.31 6.97
N PRO A 538 7.95 -26.88 7.26
CA PRO A 538 6.61 -26.31 7.13
C PRO A 538 6.35 -25.22 8.17
N ALA A 539 5.36 -24.35 7.96
CA ALA A 539 4.96 -23.33 8.94
C ALA A 539 4.37 -23.95 10.22
N VAL A 540 3.78 -25.12 10.11
CA VAL A 540 3.35 -25.96 11.25
C VAL A 540 3.99 -27.33 11.07
N PHE A 541 4.79 -27.75 12.06
CA PHE A 541 5.45 -29.05 12.04
C PHE A 541 5.05 -29.90 13.23
N SER A 542 5.18 -31.21 13.10
CA SER A 542 4.78 -32.17 14.12
C SER A 542 5.93 -33.13 14.44
N PRO A 543 6.79 -32.84 15.41
CA PRO A 543 7.90 -33.71 15.78
C PRO A 543 7.45 -34.91 16.63
N ASN A 544 6.49 -35.70 16.12
CA ASN A 544 5.88 -36.84 16.80
C ASN A 544 6.46 -38.20 16.33
N GLY A 545 7.31 -38.21 15.28
CA GLY A 545 7.99 -39.41 14.79
C GLY A 545 7.19 -40.26 13.83
N ASP A 546 6.08 -39.76 13.29
CA ASP A 546 5.20 -40.51 12.37
C ASP A 546 5.65 -40.48 10.88
N GLY A 547 6.76 -39.79 10.58
CA GLY A 547 7.30 -39.60 9.24
C GLY A 547 6.67 -38.45 8.48
N ARG A 548 5.77 -37.65 9.10
CA ARG A 548 5.05 -36.54 8.45
C ARG A 548 5.33 -35.23 9.15
N LYS A 549 5.97 -34.31 8.42
CA LYS A 549 6.34 -32.99 8.94
C LYS A 549 7.10 -33.04 10.28
N ASP A 550 7.81 -34.10 10.55
CA ASP A 550 8.64 -34.30 11.74
C ASP A 550 9.85 -33.37 11.80
N ARG A 551 10.14 -32.70 10.70
CA ARG A 551 11.34 -31.88 10.58
C ARG A 551 10.97 -30.47 10.11
N LEU A 552 11.56 -29.49 10.76
CA LEU A 552 11.54 -28.09 10.36
C LEU A 552 12.80 -27.79 9.56
N THR A 553 12.65 -27.27 8.37
CA THR A 553 13.77 -26.74 7.58
C THR A 553 13.82 -25.24 7.75
N VAL A 554 14.91 -24.72 8.26
CA VAL A 554 15.26 -23.31 8.27
C VAL A 554 16.16 -23.07 7.06
N SER A 555 15.74 -22.19 6.17
CA SER A 555 16.52 -21.81 4.99
C SER A 555 16.84 -20.33 5.05
N PHE A 556 18.03 -19.95 4.63
CA PHE A 556 18.51 -18.58 4.60
C PHE A 556 19.57 -18.41 3.52
N GLN A 557 19.90 -17.19 3.20
CA GLN A 557 20.97 -16.85 2.27
C GLN A 557 22.04 -16.03 2.97
N LEU A 558 23.28 -16.36 2.69
CA LEU A 558 24.44 -15.60 3.12
C LEU A 558 25.09 -14.92 1.92
N ALA A 559 25.34 -13.62 2.01
CA ALA A 559 26.08 -12.86 1.03
C ALA A 559 27.60 -12.98 1.21
N ALA A 560 28.06 -13.44 2.39
CA ALA A 560 29.44 -13.71 2.72
C ALA A 560 29.51 -14.92 3.65
N PRO A 561 30.66 -15.62 3.78
CA PRO A 561 30.87 -16.64 4.81
C PRO A 561 30.65 -16.01 6.19
N ALA A 562 29.95 -16.72 7.07
CA ALA A 562 29.62 -16.23 8.41
C ALA A 562 29.57 -17.36 9.45
N ASP A 563 29.84 -17.02 10.70
CA ASP A 563 29.52 -17.90 11.82
C ASP A 563 28.03 -17.78 12.13
N VAL A 564 27.29 -18.88 11.89
CA VAL A 564 25.84 -18.88 12.04
C VAL A 564 25.43 -19.62 13.30
N ARG A 565 24.46 -19.02 14.00
CA ARG A 565 23.76 -19.65 15.10
C ARG A 565 22.26 -19.66 14.82
N VAL A 566 21.66 -20.83 14.87
CA VAL A 566 20.21 -20.99 14.79
C VAL A 566 19.67 -21.22 16.20
N ARG A 567 18.79 -20.34 16.65
CA ARG A 567 18.14 -20.43 17.96
C ARG A 567 16.63 -20.55 17.79
N ILE A 568 16.01 -21.27 18.69
CA ILE A 568 14.56 -21.40 18.77
C ILE A 568 14.08 -20.68 20.03
N GLU A 569 13.11 -19.78 19.83
CA GLU A 569 12.55 -18.93 20.87
C GLU A 569 11.06 -19.27 21.07
N ARG A 570 10.62 -19.18 22.31
CA ARG A 570 9.21 -19.20 22.72
C ARG A 570 8.98 -18.12 23.78
N GLU A 571 8.02 -17.23 23.56
CA GLU A 571 7.66 -16.16 24.50
C GLU A 571 8.88 -15.35 24.99
N GLY A 572 9.78 -14.97 24.09
CA GLY A 572 10.97 -14.18 24.38
C GLY A 572 12.11 -14.96 25.09
N ARG A 573 12.00 -16.31 25.22
CA ARG A 573 13.02 -17.14 25.86
C ARG A 573 13.60 -18.16 24.91
N TRP A 574 14.91 -18.34 24.93
CA TRP A 574 15.59 -19.39 24.18
C TRP A 574 15.25 -20.76 24.76
N VAL A 575 14.76 -21.65 23.88
CA VAL A 575 14.40 -23.02 24.26
C VAL A 575 15.30 -24.07 23.62
N ALA A 576 15.99 -23.73 22.54
CA ALA A 576 16.98 -24.58 21.90
C ALA A 576 17.97 -23.76 21.06
N THR A 577 19.21 -24.28 20.91
CA THR A 577 20.19 -23.77 19.95
C THR A 577 20.60 -24.98 19.08
N PRO A 578 19.79 -25.31 18.05
CA PRO A 578 19.99 -26.53 17.29
C PRO A 578 21.22 -26.54 16.40
N PHE A 579 21.79 -25.35 16.13
CA PHE A 579 23.01 -25.22 15.34
C PHE A 579 23.86 -24.03 15.79
N ALA A 580 25.18 -24.20 15.77
CA ALA A 580 26.18 -23.14 15.85
C ALA A 580 27.45 -23.57 15.11
N GLY A 581 27.91 -22.76 14.15
CA GLY A 581 29.13 -23.03 13.38
C GLY A 581 29.17 -22.24 12.06
N PRO A 582 30.26 -22.40 11.28
CA PRO A 582 30.46 -21.66 10.05
C PRO A 582 29.60 -22.18 8.91
N PHE A 583 29.13 -21.25 8.07
CA PHE A 583 28.54 -21.52 6.77
C PHE A 583 29.25 -20.72 5.68
N ALA A 584 29.32 -21.31 4.48
CA ALA A 584 29.82 -20.63 3.29
C ALA A 584 28.78 -19.63 2.76
N LEU A 585 29.19 -18.75 1.85
CA LEU A 585 28.26 -17.86 1.13
C LEU A 585 27.24 -18.68 0.31
N GLY A 586 26.10 -18.07 0.02
CA GLY A 586 25.03 -18.63 -0.82
C GLY A 586 23.83 -19.15 -0.03
N ALA A 587 22.98 -19.90 -0.72
CA ALA A 587 21.77 -20.46 -0.13
C ALA A 587 22.10 -21.59 0.85
N GLN A 588 21.63 -21.47 2.07
CA GLN A 588 21.90 -22.39 3.16
C GLN A 588 20.61 -22.97 3.71
N ARG A 589 20.71 -24.13 4.31
CA ARG A 589 19.60 -24.75 5.01
C ARG A 589 20.06 -25.57 6.20
N PHE A 590 19.30 -25.53 7.25
CA PHE A 590 19.43 -26.36 8.43
C PHE A 590 18.12 -27.11 8.69
N VAL A 591 18.23 -28.37 9.09
CA VAL A 591 17.05 -29.22 9.37
C VAL A 591 17.03 -29.58 10.85
N TRP A 592 15.93 -29.27 11.51
CA TRP A 592 15.74 -29.53 12.92
C TRP A 592 14.58 -30.49 13.17
N SER A 593 14.77 -31.41 14.11
CA SER A 593 13.80 -32.44 14.49
C SER A 593 12.91 -32.06 15.68
N GLY A 594 12.94 -30.80 16.13
CA GLY A 594 12.24 -30.39 17.36
C GLY A 594 12.98 -30.74 18.65
N ALA A 595 14.21 -31.28 18.58
CA ALA A 595 14.97 -31.69 19.76
C ALA A 595 15.37 -30.52 20.63
N ARG A 596 15.30 -30.71 21.96
CA ARG A 596 15.79 -29.83 23.02
C ARG A 596 16.80 -30.60 23.86
N ALA A 597 17.43 -29.94 24.83
CA ALA A 597 18.30 -30.60 25.81
C ALA A 597 17.59 -31.76 26.53
N THR A 598 16.29 -31.63 26.77
CA THR A 598 15.44 -32.68 27.34
C THR A 598 14.16 -32.80 26.51
N GLY A 599 14.08 -33.88 25.70
CA GLY A 599 12.92 -34.20 24.87
C GLY A 599 12.74 -33.31 23.64
N THR A 600 11.52 -33.20 23.14
CA THR A 600 11.12 -32.38 21.99
C THR A 600 10.40 -31.10 22.43
N VAL A 601 10.22 -30.15 21.52
CA VAL A 601 9.40 -28.97 21.75
C VAL A 601 7.93 -29.37 21.98
N ARG A 602 7.23 -28.63 22.80
CA ARG A 602 5.80 -28.80 23.06
C ARG A 602 4.99 -28.08 21.98
N ASP A 603 3.70 -28.39 21.88
CA ASP A 603 2.79 -27.67 21.00
C ASP A 603 2.72 -26.19 21.36
N GLY A 604 2.64 -25.32 20.36
CA GLY A 604 2.58 -23.86 20.50
C GLY A 604 3.37 -23.11 19.44
N GLU A 605 3.36 -21.79 19.59
CA GLU A 605 4.06 -20.86 18.70
C GLU A 605 5.53 -20.70 19.11
N TYR A 606 6.38 -20.64 18.10
CA TYR A 606 7.84 -20.50 18.22
C TYR A 606 8.36 -19.52 17.17
N ARG A 607 9.59 -19.08 17.40
CA ARG A 607 10.35 -18.30 16.42
C ARG A 607 11.71 -18.94 16.21
N ALA A 608 12.07 -19.21 14.97
CA ALA A 608 13.43 -19.59 14.60
C ALA A 608 14.20 -18.32 14.28
N VAL A 609 15.26 -18.05 15.04
CA VAL A 609 16.13 -16.90 14.86
C VAL A 609 17.46 -17.40 14.31
N VAL A 610 17.84 -16.90 13.14
CA VAL A 610 19.14 -17.12 12.52
C VAL A 610 19.99 -15.89 12.81
N GLU A 611 21.14 -16.09 13.44
CA GLU A 611 22.17 -15.08 13.69
C GLU A 611 23.35 -15.41 12.79
N ALA A 612 23.84 -14.44 12.03
CA ALA A 612 25.06 -14.56 11.23
C ALA A 612 26.05 -13.50 11.65
N THR A 613 27.24 -13.93 12.05
CA THR A 613 28.30 -13.05 12.55
C THR A 613 29.44 -12.98 11.55
N THR A 614 29.84 -11.78 11.19
CA THR A 614 30.98 -11.45 10.33
C THR A 614 31.84 -10.37 10.98
N ALA A 615 32.82 -9.85 10.28
CA ALA A 615 33.58 -8.68 10.71
C ALA A 615 32.71 -7.41 10.83
N LEU A 616 31.59 -7.32 10.12
CA LEU A 616 30.63 -6.22 10.22
C LEU A 616 29.78 -6.27 11.51
N GLY A 617 29.71 -7.44 12.16
CA GLY A 617 28.90 -7.64 13.36
C GLY A 617 27.97 -8.85 13.23
N THR A 618 26.87 -8.86 13.97
CA THR A 618 25.88 -9.93 13.97
C THR A 618 24.56 -9.43 13.41
N ALA A 619 24.14 -9.96 12.27
CA ALA A 619 22.80 -9.81 11.76
C ALA A 619 21.90 -10.94 12.31
N ALA A 620 20.67 -10.62 12.72
CA ALA A 620 19.75 -11.59 13.30
C ALA A 620 18.32 -11.42 12.77
N TYR A 621 17.77 -12.45 12.14
CA TYR A 621 16.39 -12.46 11.64
C TYR A 621 15.63 -13.67 12.14
N GLY A 622 14.35 -13.46 12.48
CA GLY A 622 13.52 -14.49 13.05
C GLY A 622 12.22 -14.70 12.28
N VAL A 623 11.85 -15.95 12.08
CA VAL A 623 10.61 -16.37 11.41
C VAL A 623 9.78 -17.25 12.34
N SER A 624 8.49 -16.92 12.44
CA SER A 624 7.55 -17.66 13.29
C SER A 624 7.13 -18.98 12.64
N PHE A 625 6.91 -19.98 13.47
CA PHE A 625 6.34 -21.27 13.12
C PHE A 625 5.60 -21.87 14.31
N ALA A 626 4.75 -22.86 14.07
CA ALA A 626 4.08 -23.60 15.14
C ALA A 626 4.58 -25.04 15.23
N SER A 627 4.58 -25.59 16.44
CA SER A 627 4.68 -27.03 16.70
C SER A 627 3.31 -27.53 17.14
N ASP A 628 2.84 -28.59 16.51
CA ASP A 628 1.57 -29.22 16.83
C ASP A 628 1.67 -30.73 16.62
N THR A 629 1.73 -31.45 17.71
CA THR A 629 1.80 -32.94 17.74
C THR A 629 0.47 -33.57 18.09
N THR A 630 -0.56 -32.74 18.30
CA THR A 630 -1.87 -33.19 18.76
C THR A 630 -2.78 -33.53 17.58
N PRO A 631 -3.17 -34.79 17.36
CA PRO A 631 -4.08 -35.12 16.28
C PRO A 631 -5.47 -34.51 16.45
N PRO A 632 -6.12 -34.07 15.37
CA PRO A 632 -7.48 -33.59 15.43
C PRO A 632 -8.44 -34.68 15.93
N ARG A 633 -9.38 -34.31 16.78
CA ARG A 633 -10.45 -35.21 17.18
C ARG A 633 -11.62 -35.11 16.22
N VAL A 634 -12.10 -36.23 15.75
CA VAL A 634 -13.23 -36.28 14.82
C VAL A 634 -14.30 -37.22 15.31
N ARG A 635 -15.57 -36.78 15.19
CA ARG A 635 -16.75 -37.56 15.59
C ARG A 635 -17.83 -37.41 14.52
N VAL A 636 -18.43 -38.53 14.11
CA VAL A 636 -19.62 -38.50 13.27
C VAL A 636 -20.85 -38.40 14.19
N LEU A 637 -21.59 -37.30 14.06
CA LEU A 637 -22.74 -37.01 14.90
C LEU A 637 -23.99 -37.84 14.47
N PRO A 638 -24.85 -38.25 15.42
CA PRO A 638 -26.10 -38.92 15.09
C PRO A 638 -27.06 -37.95 14.38
N GLY A 639 -28.08 -38.51 13.71
CA GLY A 639 -29.17 -37.75 13.06
C GLY A 639 -29.21 -37.93 11.53
N ARG A 640 -30.21 -37.26 10.90
CA ARG A 640 -30.38 -37.30 9.44
C ARG A 640 -29.23 -36.59 8.71
N GLY A 641 -28.69 -37.24 7.69
CA GLY A 641 -27.54 -36.74 6.90
C GLY A 641 -26.21 -37.00 7.60
N ILE A 642 -25.12 -36.53 6.96
CA ILE A 642 -23.76 -36.69 7.49
C ILE A 642 -23.36 -35.39 8.18
N ARG A 643 -23.16 -35.45 9.50
CA ARG A 643 -22.63 -34.35 10.31
C ARG A 643 -21.37 -34.84 11.00
N VAL A 644 -20.31 -34.10 10.84
CA VAL A 644 -18.99 -34.41 11.41
C VAL A 644 -18.58 -33.25 12.32
N GLU A 645 -18.24 -33.56 13.55
CA GLU A 645 -17.62 -32.61 14.47
C GLU A 645 -16.12 -32.80 14.47
N VAL A 646 -15.39 -31.72 14.41
CA VAL A 646 -13.92 -31.71 14.41
C VAL A 646 -13.42 -30.67 15.43
N SER A 647 -12.36 -31.03 16.18
CA SER A 647 -11.85 -30.22 17.29
C SER A 647 -11.11 -28.96 16.81
N GLU A 648 -10.70 -28.92 15.56
CA GLU A 648 -9.83 -27.88 14.98
C GLU A 648 -9.97 -27.82 13.45
N PRO A 649 -9.38 -26.80 12.78
CA PRO A 649 -9.31 -26.76 11.32
C PRO A 649 -8.60 -28.01 10.78
N ALA A 650 -9.26 -28.72 9.86
CA ALA A 650 -8.71 -29.97 9.33
C ALA A 650 -9.23 -30.31 7.94
N MET A 651 -8.48 -31.12 7.22
CA MET A 651 -8.93 -31.76 6.00
C MET A 651 -9.57 -33.11 6.38
N LEU A 652 -10.86 -33.23 6.14
CA LEU A 652 -11.58 -34.49 6.33
C LEU A 652 -11.47 -35.37 5.08
N THR A 653 -11.09 -36.62 5.29
CA THR A 653 -11.25 -37.68 4.30
C THR A 653 -12.35 -38.60 4.77
N LEU A 654 -13.46 -38.65 4.03
CA LEU A 654 -14.61 -39.47 4.32
C LEU A 654 -14.68 -40.62 3.31
N VAL A 655 -15.12 -41.77 3.78
CA VAL A 655 -15.60 -42.84 2.90
C VAL A 655 -17.06 -43.09 3.29
N VAL A 656 -17.97 -42.79 2.37
CA VAL A 656 -19.40 -42.93 2.55
C VAL A 656 -19.88 -44.05 1.62
N ASP A 657 -20.34 -45.14 2.20
CA ASP A 657 -20.80 -46.33 1.46
C ASP A 657 -19.80 -46.77 0.38
N GLY A 658 -18.52 -46.75 0.72
CA GLY A 658 -17.41 -47.11 -0.17
C GLY A 658 -16.89 -45.99 -1.07
N GLN A 659 -17.58 -44.88 -1.19
CA GLN A 659 -17.20 -43.74 -2.02
C GLN A 659 -16.35 -42.70 -1.24
N PRO A 660 -15.17 -42.31 -1.75
CA PRO A 660 -14.31 -41.35 -1.09
C PRO A 660 -14.77 -39.90 -1.33
N LEU A 661 -14.68 -39.07 -0.30
CA LEU A 661 -14.95 -37.63 -0.34
C LEU A 661 -13.92 -36.89 0.50
N ARG A 662 -13.44 -35.74 0.03
CA ARG A 662 -12.58 -34.84 0.81
C ARG A 662 -13.29 -33.52 1.10
N ARG A 663 -13.14 -33.02 2.31
CA ARG A 663 -13.73 -31.76 2.75
C ARG A 663 -12.79 -30.98 3.65
N GLU A 664 -12.47 -29.74 3.25
CA GLU A 664 -11.77 -28.80 4.12
C GLU A 664 -12.73 -28.21 5.15
N VAL A 665 -12.31 -28.18 6.41
CA VAL A 665 -12.99 -27.54 7.52
C VAL A 665 -12.06 -26.50 8.11
N ARG A 666 -12.46 -25.23 8.03
CA ARG A 666 -11.60 -24.07 8.37
C ARG A 666 -11.74 -23.62 9.81
N LYS A 667 -12.68 -24.19 10.57
CA LYS A 667 -12.90 -23.86 12.00
C LYS A 667 -13.34 -25.12 12.73
N ALA A 668 -12.99 -25.22 14.03
CA ALA A 668 -13.52 -26.25 14.92
C ALA A 668 -15.06 -26.22 14.95
N GLY A 669 -15.66 -27.37 15.15
CA GLY A 669 -17.11 -27.52 15.30
C GLY A 669 -17.76 -28.53 14.37
N ALA A 670 -19.09 -28.53 14.34
CA ALA A 670 -19.88 -29.46 13.55
C ALA A 670 -20.09 -28.94 12.11
N VAL A 671 -19.72 -29.74 11.14
CA VAL A 671 -19.90 -29.46 9.71
C VAL A 671 -20.88 -30.45 9.09
N ARG A 672 -21.78 -29.94 8.25
CA ARG A 672 -22.70 -30.78 7.46
C ARG A 672 -22.04 -31.10 6.11
N ILE A 673 -21.99 -32.39 5.82
CA ILE A 673 -21.49 -32.91 4.54
C ILE A 673 -22.69 -33.17 3.63
N ARG A 674 -22.67 -32.59 2.44
CA ARG A 674 -23.71 -32.87 1.43
C ARG A 674 -23.44 -34.26 0.84
N TRP A 675 -24.45 -35.12 0.90
CA TRP A 675 -24.45 -36.45 0.33
C TRP A 675 -25.82 -36.75 -0.28
N PRO A 676 -25.90 -37.27 -1.50
CA PRO A 676 -27.15 -37.59 -2.14
C PRO A 676 -27.72 -38.91 -1.55
N GLY A 677 -28.74 -38.80 -0.78
CA GLY A 677 -29.44 -39.94 -0.17
C GLY A 677 -29.00 -40.33 1.24
N PRO A 678 -29.58 -41.39 1.81
CA PRO A 678 -29.20 -41.94 3.12
C PRO A 678 -27.83 -42.60 3.06
N ALA A 679 -27.01 -42.38 4.08
CA ALA A 679 -25.67 -43.00 4.19
C ALA A 679 -25.74 -44.14 5.24
N ALA A 680 -25.47 -45.36 4.80
CA ALA A 680 -25.48 -46.54 5.70
C ALA A 680 -24.18 -46.63 6.53
N ARG A 681 -23.02 -46.36 5.89
CA ARG A 681 -21.71 -46.39 6.56
C ARG A 681 -20.88 -45.19 6.24
N VAL A 682 -20.44 -44.46 7.26
CA VAL A 682 -19.57 -43.27 7.15
C VAL A 682 -18.30 -43.54 7.97
N ARG A 683 -17.15 -43.47 7.33
CA ARG A 683 -15.84 -43.50 7.97
C ARG A 683 -15.17 -42.15 7.69
N VAL A 684 -14.65 -41.49 8.73
CA VAL A 684 -14.01 -40.18 8.63
C VAL A 684 -12.64 -40.25 9.27
N VAL A 685 -11.68 -39.65 8.64
CA VAL A 685 -10.35 -39.35 9.19
C VAL A 685 -10.08 -37.87 8.95
N ALA A 686 -9.57 -37.17 9.94
CA ALA A 686 -9.19 -35.77 9.85
C ALA A 686 -7.68 -35.61 9.84
N TRP A 687 -7.20 -34.62 9.10
CA TRP A 687 -5.79 -34.26 9.01
C TRP A 687 -5.68 -32.77 9.26
N ASP A 688 -4.84 -32.37 10.22
CA ASP A 688 -4.58 -30.97 10.49
C ASP A 688 -3.51 -30.35 9.59
N ALA A 689 -3.17 -29.11 9.84
CA ALA A 689 -2.12 -28.39 9.13
C ALA A 689 -0.73 -28.91 9.42
N ALA A 690 -0.51 -29.55 10.57
CA ALA A 690 0.74 -30.18 10.98
C ALA A 690 0.95 -31.56 10.35
N GLY A 691 -0.11 -32.15 9.79
CA GLY A 691 -0.08 -33.49 9.20
C GLY A 691 -0.50 -34.60 10.17
N ASN A 692 -0.87 -34.26 11.41
CA ASN A 692 -1.37 -35.23 12.38
C ASN A 692 -2.70 -35.80 11.91
N THR A 693 -2.90 -37.07 12.16
CA THR A 693 -4.05 -37.81 11.64
C THR A 693 -4.91 -38.29 12.81
N SER A 694 -6.20 -37.98 12.78
CA SER A 694 -7.16 -38.52 13.75
C SER A 694 -7.27 -40.05 13.62
N GLY A 695 -7.63 -40.70 14.68
CA GLY A 695 -8.23 -42.01 14.60
C GLY A 695 -9.51 -42.00 13.73
N PRO A 696 -9.85 -43.15 13.10
CA PRO A 696 -11.05 -43.22 12.28
C PRO A 696 -12.33 -43.14 13.13
N ALA A 697 -13.18 -42.13 12.85
CA ALA A 697 -14.56 -42.12 13.39
C ALA A 697 -15.48 -42.86 12.42
N VAL A 698 -16.25 -43.79 12.95
CA VAL A 698 -17.18 -44.61 12.15
C VAL A 698 -18.59 -44.51 12.67
N ARG A 699 -19.54 -44.34 11.75
CA ARG A 699 -20.98 -44.49 12.02
C ARG A 699 -21.54 -45.52 11.06
N VAL A 700 -22.25 -46.51 11.64
CA VAL A 700 -23.07 -47.44 10.88
C VAL A 700 -24.52 -47.15 11.26
N SER A 701 -25.34 -46.76 10.31
CA SER A 701 -26.77 -46.59 10.50
C SER A 701 -27.42 -47.94 10.25
N ARG A 702 -28.19 -48.49 11.20
CA ARG A 702 -29.08 -49.60 10.91
C ARG A 702 -30.15 -49.10 9.95
N VAL A 703 -30.28 -49.71 8.79
CA VAL A 703 -31.32 -49.51 7.80
C VAL A 703 -32.67 -49.90 8.38
#